data_db01195ad2a12677cd99453508d20bd7
#
_entry.id   db01195ad2a12677cd99453508d20bd7
#
_cell.length_a   1.000
_cell.length_b   1.000
_cell.length_c   1.000
_cell.angle_alpha   90.00
_cell.angle_beta   90.00
_cell.angle_gamma   90.00
#
_symmetry.space_group_name_H-M   'P 1'
#
loop_
_entity.id
_entity.type
_entity.pdbx_description
1 polymer ?
#
loop_
_entity_poly.entity_id
_entity_poly.type
_entity_poly.pdbx_seq_one_letter_code
_entity_poly.pdbx_strand_id
1 'polypeptide(L)'
;MRHVYADFIDSVLKPARYLGGEYQSVTKDWTAVEATVCLAFPDVYDIGMSHLGTKILYSLLNRDPRIACERAFTPWIDLEAELRARGLPLVALESQRPLADFDVVGLSLQYELTFTNVLTLLDLGGLGLHAADRPADAPLVLIGGPVATHPEPLAPFIDAAFIGEAEEELPALVVAWAALRREIAAGVRTRQDALAELAARFPLYVPTLYATEVDPDTGMIVVGAPRDDRAPARIRRAMVRDLDAYPFPTDAPVPYAEAVFERASVEIARGCTEGCRFCQAGMIYRPVRERSPDSIIASVLGGVERAGYEETGLTCLSTADFSSISPLVGKLGAALRERGVSMSVASLRAYGLPDEILDELAQTRITGLTFAPEAGTQRMRDVVNKNITEAHIEDSTRKVFERGWHRVKLYFMIGLPTEDDDDVRGIVLTGQRMLAIGKRIAGGRAEVTVSVSSHVPKPHTPLQWCAQDRPGEIRRKQALLRMTVRDRQLRLKYHHGGVSWVEGLLARGDRRMAAVVEHAWRAGARFDGWEELFDDARWEAALTACGIDQDAYLGTRPVTARLPWDHLDVGLEDGFLLAEYRKAMKGRASPPCGKVAGALVHHTNLTDAVADQRKLVCYDCGVACDLSTMREDRLVALRALGATAPRPRPVAPARIDGDASLDVSERGGGSPAEHDGGGRGGGGGGDRREVERADRVRKNGFHGADQPYTTYRLRYTKLGRTAFLGHLDVARLLARSFRRAQLELAVSRGFSPKPRIVYGPALALGVPSFAEVIDVDLEHGDGPSLSADEVVARLGAVCPEGLAIIAGQIVPAPPPGHGRPSLGKLVTATDVAIAPAPDGLRFDAARLGRIAARLWAAPSAVVARGDKAIEVRDLIERLDVLGEDAAAPLCAALDWEPTALVVARVSATAAGSAKPSEVARALGIYGPDDPRAVHARYARLALVGLDDVAPAIAPEHRLAADSFAPTLAPEQLVAADQPFAARASSAISSNDIALDRASSSSL
;
A
#
# COMPACT_ATOMS: atom_id res chain seq x y z
N MET A 1 6.09 -5.75 -26.27
CA MET A 1 4.65 -6.04 -26.62
C MET A 1 3.82 -4.91 -26.07
N ARG A 2 2.96 -4.30 -26.88
CA ARG A 2 2.08 -3.20 -26.47
C ARG A 2 1.09 -3.70 -25.42
N HIS A 3 0.91 -2.96 -24.32
CA HIS A 3 -0.04 -3.33 -23.28
C HIS A 3 -1.47 -3.37 -23.82
N VAL A 4 -2.28 -4.36 -23.38
CA VAL A 4 -3.66 -4.55 -23.88
C VAL A 4 -4.57 -3.33 -23.66
N TYR A 5 -4.25 -2.49 -22.66
CA TYR A 5 -4.98 -1.25 -22.36
C TYR A 5 -4.29 0.02 -22.87
N ALA A 6 -3.24 -0.10 -23.71
CA ALA A 6 -2.40 1.03 -24.12
C ALA A 6 -3.17 2.18 -24.78
N ASP A 7 -4.35 1.91 -25.37
CA ASP A 7 -5.14 2.91 -26.07
C ASP A 7 -5.92 3.87 -25.16
N PHE A 8 -6.08 3.53 -23.86
CA PHE A 8 -6.90 4.32 -22.95
C PHE A 8 -6.38 4.35 -21.51
N ILE A 9 -5.31 3.61 -21.19
CA ILE A 9 -4.81 3.51 -19.83
C ILE A 9 -4.33 4.85 -19.24
N ASP A 10 -3.99 5.82 -20.08
CA ASP A 10 -3.61 7.17 -19.67
C ASP A 10 -4.82 8.03 -19.23
N SER A 11 -6.04 7.60 -19.51
CA SER A 11 -7.27 8.26 -19.06
C SER A 11 -7.69 7.90 -17.64
N VAL A 12 -7.16 6.80 -17.07
CA VAL A 12 -7.53 6.35 -15.71
C VAL A 12 -6.61 6.94 -14.64
N LEU A 13 -7.10 6.96 -13.40
CA LEU A 13 -6.31 7.35 -12.25
C LEU A 13 -5.23 6.30 -11.95
N LYS A 14 -3.98 6.76 -11.78
CA LYS A 14 -2.83 5.89 -11.45
C LYS A 14 -2.66 4.68 -12.39
N PRO A 15 -2.39 4.89 -13.69
CA PRO A 15 -2.19 3.80 -14.65
C PRO A 15 -1.16 2.76 -14.20
N ALA A 16 -0.15 3.18 -13.44
CA ALA A 16 0.91 2.32 -12.90
C ALA A 16 0.40 1.13 -12.07
N ARG A 17 -0.84 1.16 -11.61
CA ARG A 17 -1.48 0.03 -10.89
C ARG A 17 -1.71 -1.20 -11.77
N TYR A 18 -1.78 -1.01 -13.09
CA TYR A 18 -2.33 -1.99 -14.03
C TYR A 18 -1.32 -2.47 -15.07
N LEU A 19 -0.12 -1.90 -15.08
CA LEU A 19 0.85 -2.13 -16.14
C LEU A 19 1.74 -3.35 -15.92
N GLY A 20 1.96 -3.76 -14.69
CA GLY A 20 2.91 -4.80 -14.34
C GLY A 20 4.37 -4.44 -14.70
N GLY A 21 5.25 -5.43 -14.76
CA GLY A 21 6.67 -5.26 -15.08
C GLY A 21 7.47 -4.60 -13.97
N GLU A 22 7.01 -4.69 -12.74
CA GLU A 22 7.71 -4.19 -11.57
C GLU A 22 9.04 -4.92 -11.39
N TYR A 23 10.00 -4.23 -10.78
CA TYR A 23 11.27 -4.86 -10.43
C TYR A 23 11.05 -6.13 -9.60
N GLN A 24 11.68 -7.23 -9.97
CA GLN A 24 11.50 -8.57 -9.42
C GLN A 24 10.13 -9.24 -9.74
N SER A 25 9.31 -8.71 -10.63
CA SER A 25 8.22 -9.50 -11.17
C SER A 25 8.74 -10.65 -12.04
N VAL A 26 8.08 -11.81 -11.97
CA VAL A 26 8.51 -13.04 -12.65
C VAL A 26 7.52 -13.35 -13.76
N THR A 27 8.00 -13.37 -15.00
CA THR A 27 7.23 -13.85 -16.15
C THR A 27 7.82 -15.17 -16.64
N LYS A 28 7.02 -16.21 -16.69
CA LYS A 28 7.41 -17.54 -17.20
C LYS A 28 6.71 -17.85 -18.51
N ASP A 29 7.35 -18.66 -19.32
CA ASP A 29 6.71 -19.24 -20.51
C ASP A 29 5.68 -20.29 -20.07
N TRP A 30 4.42 -20.06 -20.37
CA TRP A 30 3.32 -20.96 -20.02
C TRP A 30 3.43 -22.35 -20.67
N THR A 31 4.12 -22.46 -21.79
CA THR A 31 4.37 -23.75 -22.46
C THR A 31 5.41 -24.59 -21.75
N ALA A 32 6.19 -23.99 -20.85
CA ALA A 32 7.26 -24.65 -20.11
C ALA A 32 6.85 -25.05 -18.67
N VAL A 33 5.64 -24.71 -18.23
CA VAL A 33 5.13 -25.00 -16.88
C VAL A 33 4.00 -26.04 -16.89
N GLU A 34 3.78 -26.70 -15.77
CA GLU A 34 2.69 -27.66 -15.60
C GLU A 34 1.38 -27.00 -15.18
N ALA A 35 1.47 -25.84 -14.51
CA ALA A 35 0.28 -25.17 -13.96
C ALA A 35 0.46 -23.65 -13.93
N THR A 36 -0.67 -22.95 -14.05
CA THR A 36 -0.75 -21.49 -14.03
C THR A 36 -1.69 -21.02 -12.93
N VAL A 37 -1.28 -19.98 -12.17
CA VAL A 37 -2.04 -19.43 -11.06
C VAL A 37 -2.11 -17.93 -11.19
N CYS A 38 -3.32 -17.34 -11.10
CA CYS A 38 -3.50 -15.92 -10.85
C CYS A 38 -3.82 -15.70 -9.36
N LEU A 39 -2.90 -15.08 -8.62
CA LEU A 39 -3.18 -14.58 -7.28
C LEU A 39 -3.94 -13.26 -7.40
N ALA A 40 -5.25 -13.31 -7.24
CA ALA A 40 -6.13 -12.17 -7.32
C ALA A 40 -6.40 -11.62 -5.90
N PHE A 41 -6.19 -10.32 -5.74
CA PHE A 41 -6.43 -9.65 -4.46
C PHE A 41 -7.66 -8.73 -4.61
N PRO A 42 -8.72 -8.93 -3.80
CA PRO A 42 -9.98 -8.22 -3.97
C PRO A 42 -9.97 -6.81 -3.35
N ASP A 43 -8.92 -6.06 -3.61
CA ASP A 43 -8.77 -4.63 -3.32
C ASP A 43 -7.80 -4.03 -4.35
N VAL A 44 -7.57 -2.71 -4.27
CA VAL A 44 -6.67 -2.02 -5.19
C VAL A 44 -5.22 -2.48 -5.05
N TYR A 45 -4.44 -2.27 -6.10
CA TYR A 45 -3.01 -2.54 -6.16
C TYR A 45 -2.23 -2.03 -4.94
N ASP A 46 -2.50 -0.80 -4.48
CA ASP A 46 -1.81 -0.13 -3.35
C ASP A 46 -1.92 -0.95 -2.04
N ILE A 47 -3.06 -1.59 -1.82
CA ILE A 47 -3.31 -2.49 -0.68
C ILE A 47 -2.68 -3.87 -0.94
N GLY A 48 -2.96 -4.47 -2.09
CA GLY A 48 -2.50 -5.82 -2.41
C GLY A 48 -0.99 -5.94 -2.47
N MET A 49 -0.28 -4.94 -3.03
CA MET A 49 1.19 -4.88 -3.05
C MET A 49 1.81 -4.65 -1.67
N SER A 50 1.03 -4.19 -0.71
CA SER A 50 1.44 -4.06 0.69
C SER A 50 1.24 -5.34 1.50
N HIS A 51 0.44 -6.30 0.98
CA HIS A 51 0.04 -7.49 1.70
C HIS A 51 1.16 -8.54 1.73
N LEU A 52 1.55 -9.00 2.95
CA LEU A 52 2.67 -9.93 3.13
C LEU A 52 2.36 -11.33 2.60
N GLY A 53 1.16 -11.83 2.83
CA GLY A 53 0.73 -13.15 2.36
C GLY A 53 0.83 -13.28 0.84
N THR A 54 0.41 -12.26 0.08
CA THR A 54 0.55 -12.25 -1.39
C THR A 54 2.02 -12.33 -1.81
N LYS A 55 2.92 -11.61 -1.13
CA LYS A 55 4.36 -11.66 -1.40
C LYS A 55 4.95 -13.06 -1.12
N ILE A 56 4.56 -13.66 0.01
CA ILE A 56 5.00 -15.02 0.38
C ILE A 56 4.55 -16.02 -0.68
N LEU A 57 3.26 -16.04 -1.01
CA LEU A 57 2.71 -17.01 -1.96
C LEU A 57 3.21 -16.80 -3.39
N TYR A 58 3.33 -15.55 -3.85
CA TYR A 58 3.88 -15.23 -5.17
C TYR A 58 5.32 -15.74 -5.33
N SER A 59 6.18 -15.44 -4.35
CA SER A 59 7.58 -15.90 -4.38
C SER A 59 7.66 -17.42 -4.26
N LEU A 60 6.88 -18.03 -3.36
CA LEU A 60 6.85 -19.48 -3.16
C LEU A 60 6.46 -20.23 -4.44
N LEU A 61 5.35 -19.84 -5.07
CA LEU A 61 4.84 -20.47 -6.27
C LEU A 61 5.78 -20.26 -7.47
N ASN A 62 6.37 -19.08 -7.59
CA ASN A 62 7.31 -18.81 -8.68
C ASN A 62 8.69 -19.47 -8.50
N ARG A 63 9.07 -19.88 -7.29
CA ARG A 63 10.27 -20.70 -7.07
C ARG A 63 10.09 -22.15 -7.54
N ASP A 64 8.86 -22.65 -7.59
CA ASP A 64 8.57 -23.94 -8.19
C ASP A 64 8.64 -23.81 -9.74
N PRO A 65 9.56 -24.55 -10.40
CA PRO A 65 9.71 -24.45 -11.84
C PRO A 65 8.48 -24.92 -12.62
N ARG A 66 7.60 -25.69 -12.01
CA ARG A 66 6.38 -26.22 -12.62
C ARG A 66 5.23 -25.22 -12.69
N ILE A 67 5.33 -24.09 -11.95
CA ILE A 67 4.21 -23.18 -11.74
C ILE A 67 4.56 -21.78 -12.26
N ALA A 68 3.69 -21.19 -13.07
CA ALA A 68 3.69 -19.76 -13.34
C ALA A 68 2.64 -19.08 -12.46
N CYS A 69 3.09 -18.19 -11.59
CA CYS A 69 2.21 -17.42 -10.70
C CYS A 69 2.23 -15.96 -11.08
N GLU A 70 1.06 -15.39 -11.34
CA GLU A 70 0.85 -14.01 -11.75
C GLU A 70 -0.12 -13.31 -10.79
N ARG A 71 -0.28 -11.99 -10.93
CA ARG A 71 -1.06 -11.18 -9.99
C ARG A 71 -2.16 -10.42 -10.70
N ALA A 72 -3.30 -10.28 -10.02
CA ALA A 72 -4.36 -9.38 -10.41
C ALA A 72 -4.91 -8.65 -9.18
N PHE A 73 -5.41 -7.42 -9.38
CA PHE A 73 -6.02 -6.59 -8.34
C PHE A 73 -7.36 -6.08 -8.83
N THR A 74 -8.30 -5.83 -7.91
CA THR A 74 -9.57 -5.22 -8.31
C THR A 74 -9.29 -3.84 -8.92
N PRO A 75 -9.75 -3.58 -10.17
CA PRO A 75 -9.57 -2.28 -10.79
C PRO A 75 -10.39 -1.22 -10.06
N TRP A 76 -9.85 -0.01 -9.97
CA TRP A 76 -10.63 1.11 -9.47
C TRP A 76 -11.81 1.39 -10.39
N ILE A 77 -12.81 2.11 -9.90
CA ILE A 77 -14.09 2.33 -10.60
C ILE A 77 -13.95 2.92 -12.00
N ASP A 78 -12.92 3.73 -12.25
CA ASP A 78 -12.65 4.34 -13.56
C ASP A 78 -12.15 3.30 -14.58
N LEU A 79 -11.19 2.43 -14.20
CA LEU A 79 -10.76 1.34 -15.09
C LEU A 79 -11.88 0.31 -15.27
N GLU A 80 -12.65 -0.03 -14.21
CA GLU A 80 -13.82 -0.91 -14.36
C GLU A 80 -14.78 -0.37 -15.41
N ALA A 81 -15.09 0.94 -15.38
CA ALA A 81 -15.97 1.59 -16.34
C ALA A 81 -15.44 1.49 -17.79
N GLU A 82 -14.13 1.73 -18.00
CA GLU A 82 -13.50 1.61 -19.31
C GLU A 82 -13.50 0.17 -19.84
N LEU A 83 -13.19 -0.82 -18.98
CA LEU A 83 -13.23 -2.23 -19.36
C LEU A 83 -14.63 -2.65 -19.79
N ARG A 84 -15.65 -2.28 -19.02
CA ARG A 84 -17.05 -2.58 -19.34
C ARG A 84 -17.51 -1.89 -20.64
N ALA A 85 -17.17 -0.62 -20.83
CA ALA A 85 -17.55 0.13 -22.03
C ALA A 85 -16.94 -0.43 -23.30
N ARG A 86 -15.74 -1.03 -23.19
CA ARG A 86 -15.00 -1.61 -24.33
C ARG A 86 -15.18 -3.11 -24.48
N GLY A 87 -15.84 -3.78 -23.53
CA GLY A 87 -15.96 -5.23 -23.52
C GLY A 87 -14.62 -5.95 -23.37
N LEU A 88 -13.65 -5.33 -22.65
CA LEU A 88 -12.33 -5.89 -22.40
C LEU A 88 -12.29 -6.60 -21.05
N PRO A 89 -11.58 -7.73 -20.92
CA PRO A 89 -11.42 -8.41 -19.65
C PRO A 89 -10.39 -7.73 -18.76
N LEU A 90 -10.48 -7.99 -17.46
CA LEU A 90 -9.38 -7.76 -16.54
C LEU A 90 -8.28 -8.79 -16.79
N VAL A 91 -7.03 -8.33 -16.89
CA VAL A 91 -5.87 -9.19 -17.16
C VAL A 91 -4.89 -9.20 -15.99
N ALA A 92 -4.14 -10.28 -15.88
CA ALA A 92 -3.02 -10.41 -14.95
C ALA A 92 -1.87 -9.46 -15.33
N LEU A 93 -1.08 -9.01 -14.35
CA LEU A 93 -0.05 -8.00 -14.55
C LEU A 93 1.15 -8.49 -15.37
N GLU A 94 1.53 -9.76 -15.26
CA GLU A 94 2.73 -10.30 -15.87
C GLU A 94 2.52 -10.60 -17.35
N SER A 95 1.60 -11.51 -17.66
CA SER A 95 1.36 -11.98 -19.05
C SER A 95 0.32 -11.17 -19.81
N GLN A 96 -0.48 -10.35 -19.11
CA GLN A 96 -1.64 -9.64 -19.67
C GLN A 96 -2.71 -10.60 -20.24
N ARG A 97 -2.89 -11.76 -19.61
CA ARG A 97 -3.94 -12.73 -19.95
C ARG A 97 -5.15 -12.56 -19.04
N PRO A 98 -6.36 -12.80 -19.55
CA PRO A 98 -7.58 -12.84 -18.73
C PRO A 98 -7.48 -13.87 -17.61
N LEU A 99 -8.20 -13.66 -16.50
CA LEU A 99 -8.18 -14.59 -15.37
C LEU A 99 -8.76 -15.96 -15.75
N ALA A 100 -9.67 -16.01 -16.70
CA ALA A 100 -10.26 -17.25 -17.22
C ALA A 100 -9.27 -18.19 -17.92
N ASP A 101 -8.11 -17.69 -18.34
CA ASP A 101 -7.09 -18.49 -19.03
C ASP A 101 -6.27 -19.36 -18.05
N PHE A 102 -6.21 -18.98 -16.77
CA PHE A 102 -5.41 -19.68 -15.74
C PHE A 102 -6.02 -21.02 -15.33
N ASP A 103 -5.20 -21.90 -14.74
CA ASP A 103 -5.71 -23.13 -14.13
C ASP A 103 -6.38 -22.85 -12.77
N VAL A 104 -5.79 -21.95 -12.00
CA VAL A 104 -6.31 -21.55 -10.67
C VAL A 104 -6.40 -20.04 -10.57
N VAL A 105 -7.54 -19.54 -10.09
CA VAL A 105 -7.70 -18.15 -9.63
C VAL A 105 -7.81 -18.18 -8.12
N GLY A 106 -6.70 -17.81 -7.45
CA GLY A 106 -6.58 -17.79 -5.99
C GLY A 106 -6.91 -16.40 -5.44
N LEU A 107 -8.00 -16.29 -4.70
CA LEU A 107 -8.48 -15.05 -4.09
C LEU A 107 -8.04 -14.96 -2.63
N SER A 108 -7.23 -13.93 -2.29
CA SER A 108 -6.73 -13.75 -0.92
C SER A 108 -7.66 -12.84 -0.12
N LEU A 109 -8.49 -13.42 0.74
CA LEU A 109 -9.52 -12.72 1.50
C LEU A 109 -9.02 -12.33 2.89
N GLN A 110 -8.90 -11.02 3.12
CA GLN A 110 -8.42 -10.46 4.39
C GLN A 110 -9.56 -9.82 5.21
N TYR A 111 -10.65 -9.45 4.56
CA TYR A 111 -11.70 -8.64 5.14
C TYR A 111 -13.03 -8.86 4.39
N GLU A 112 -14.14 -8.95 5.09
CA GLU A 112 -15.45 -9.31 4.53
C GLU A 112 -15.99 -8.24 3.56
N LEU A 113 -15.66 -6.96 3.77
CA LEU A 113 -16.11 -5.87 2.89
C LEU A 113 -15.43 -5.87 1.50
N THR A 114 -14.62 -6.87 1.21
CA THR A 114 -14.08 -7.13 -0.13
C THR A 114 -14.94 -8.11 -0.96
N PHE A 115 -16.05 -8.62 -0.43
CA PHE A 115 -16.86 -9.64 -1.12
C PHE A 115 -17.47 -9.14 -2.44
N THR A 116 -17.90 -7.88 -2.52
CA THR A 116 -18.36 -7.29 -3.78
C THR A 116 -17.22 -7.17 -4.81
N ASN A 117 -15.99 -6.93 -4.34
CA ASN A 117 -14.82 -6.91 -5.20
C ASN A 117 -14.44 -8.29 -5.72
N VAL A 118 -14.74 -9.38 -4.97
CA VAL A 118 -14.60 -10.76 -5.47
C VAL A 118 -15.47 -10.95 -6.71
N LEU A 119 -16.73 -10.53 -6.65
CA LEU A 119 -17.63 -10.64 -7.80
C LEU A 119 -17.13 -9.80 -8.99
N THR A 120 -16.57 -8.61 -8.72
CA THR A 120 -15.96 -7.77 -9.76
C THR A 120 -14.76 -8.47 -10.43
N LEU A 121 -13.90 -9.13 -9.65
CA LEU A 121 -12.76 -9.90 -10.19
C LEU A 121 -13.22 -11.08 -11.05
N LEU A 122 -14.26 -11.81 -10.62
CA LEU A 122 -14.81 -12.92 -11.38
C LEU A 122 -15.42 -12.43 -12.70
N ASP A 123 -16.28 -11.45 -12.64
CA ASP A 123 -17.01 -10.93 -13.79
C ASP A 123 -16.06 -10.33 -14.84
N LEU A 124 -15.21 -9.39 -14.44
CA LEU A 124 -14.23 -8.78 -15.34
C LEU A 124 -13.13 -9.76 -15.77
N GLY A 125 -12.82 -10.75 -14.94
CA GLY A 125 -11.86 -11.81 -15.27
C GLY A 125 -12.36 -12.82 -16.31
N GLY A 126 -13.61 -12.70 -16.74
CA GLY A 126 -14.23 -13.61 -17.71
C GLY A 126 -14.73 -14.91 -17.12
N LEU A 127 -15.00 -14.93 -15.81
CA LEU A 127 -15.49 -16.11 -15.08
C LEU A 127 -16.98 -15.96 -14.76
N GLY A 128 -17.76 -17.04 -14.93
CA GLY A 128 -19.13 -17.07 -14.45
C GLY A 128 -19.20 -16.79 -12.95
N LEU A 129 -20.14 -15.95 -12.49
CA LEU A 129 -20.23 -15.60 -11.07
C LEU A 129 -20.46 -16.84 -10.22
N HIS A 130 -21.52 -17.58 -10.53
CA HIS A 130 -21.82 -18.80 -9.77
C HIS A 130 -20.98 -19.97 -10.24
N ALA A 131 -20.45 -20.74 -9.28
CA ALA A 131 -19.67 -21.95 -9.56
C ALA A 131 -20.45 -22.97 -10.39
N ALA A 132 -21.77 -23.05 -10.21
CA ALA A 132 -22.66 -23.96 -10.93
C ALA A 132 -22.81 -23.62 -12.42
N ASP A 133 -22.60 -22.35 -12.81
CA ASP A 133 -22.78 -21.87 -14.18
C ASP A 133 -21.49 -21.93 -15.00
N ARG A 134 -20.35 -22.30 -14.36
CA ARG A 134 -19.05 -22.37 -15.02
C ARG A 134 -18.94 -23.63 -15.89
N PRO A 135 -18.23 -23.55 -17.05
CA PRO A 135 -17.82 -24.72 -17.80
C PRO A 135 -17.08 -25.74 -16.90
N ALA A 136 -17.21 -27.02 -17.25
CA ALA A 136 -16.59 -28.07 -16.45
C ALA A 136 -15.08 -27.93 -16.31
N ASP A 137 -14.42 -27.46 -17.36
CA ASP A 137 -12.98 -27.20 -17.46
C ASP A 137 -12.57 -25.76 -17.10
N ALA A 138 -13.47 -24.95 -16.52
CA ALA A 138 -13.14 -23.61 -16.03
C ALA A 138 -12.04 -23.67 -14.96
N PRO A 139 -11.29 -22.58 -14.73
CA PRO A 139 -10.36 -22.47 -13.61
C PRO A 139 -10.96 -22.87 -12.27
N LEU A 140 -10.12 -23.32 -11.35
CA LEU A 140 -10.52 -23.47 -9.94
C LEU A 140 -10.56 -22.09 -9.31
N VAL A 141 -11.71 -21.64 -8.87
CA VAL A 141 -11.84 -20.44 -8.06
C VAL A 141 -11.65 -20.82 -6.58
N LEU A 142 -10.45 -20.51 -6.09
CA LEU A 142 -9.99 -20.87 -4.76
C LEU A 142 -9.89 -19.63 -3.87
N ILE A 143 -10.57 -19.60 -2.73
CA ILE A 143 -10.36 -18.56 -1.73
C ILE A 143 -9.41 -19.02 -0.63
N GLY A 144 -8.65 -18.09 -0.06
CA GLY A 144 -7.78 -18.33 1.09
C GLY A 144 -7.66 -17.07 1.96
N GLY A 145 -6.90 -17.16 3.06
CA GLY A 145 -6.72 -16.08 4.02
C GLY A 145 -7.65 -16.20 5.24
N PRO A 146 -7.58 -15.25 6.19
CA PRO A 146 -8.32 -15.37 7.46
C PRO A 146 -9.84 -15.47 7.30
N VAL A 147 -10.41 -14.78 6.31
CA VAL A 147 -11.86 -14.78 6.07
C VAL A 147 -12.33 -16.11 5.44
N ALA A 148 -11.43 -16.87 4.82
CA ALA A 148 -11.76 -18.22 4.34
C ALA A 148 -12.15 -19.18 5.47
N THR A 149 -11.92 -18.84 6.73
CA THR A 149 -12.44 -19.59 7.90
C THR A 149 -13.95 -19.40 8.12
N HIS A 150 -14.60 -18.59 7.30
CA HIS A 150 -16.06 -18.44 7.21
C HIS A 150 -16.49 -18.15 5.77
N PRO A 151 -16.49 -19.15 4.88
CA PRO A 151 -16.69 -18.95 3.45
C PRO A 151 -18.17 -18.90 3.01
N GLU A 152 -19.11 -19.18 3.90
CA GLU A 152 -20.54 -19.39 3.56
C GLU A 152 -21.19 -18.22 2.79
N PRO A 153 -20.92 -16.93 3.10
CA PRO A 153 -21.46 -15.82 2.30
C PRO A 153 -20.95 -15.78 0.84
N LEU A 154 -19.87 -16.50 0.52
CA LEU A 154 -19.32 -16.62 -0.83
C LEU A 154 -19.48 -18.01 -1.43
N ALA A 155 -20.04 -18.98 -0.69
CA ALA A 155 -20.10 -20.39 -1.10
C ALA A 155 -20.64 -20.62 -2.52
N PRO A 156 -21.68 -19.94 -3.02
CA PRO A 156 -22.15 -20.11 -4.40
C PRO A 156 -21.19 -19.61 -5.49
N PHE A 157 -20.25 -18.73 -5.15
CA PHE A 157 -19.35 -18.06 -6.11
C PHE A 157 -17.97 -18.73 -6.21
N ILE A 158 -17.65 -19.67 -5.32
CA ILE A 158 -16.34 -20.30 -5.23
C ILE A 158 -16.43 -21.81 -5.46
N ASP A 159 -15.35 -22.39 -5.95
CA ASP A 159 -15.25 -23.87 -6.03
C ASP A 159 -14.76 -24.47 -4.71
N ALA A 160 -13.77 -23.80 -4.08
CA ALA A 160 -13.19 -24.25 -2.82
C ALA A 160 -12.66 -23.12 -1.94
N ALA A 161 -12.59 -23.37 -0.63
CA ALA A 161 -11.87 -22.54 0.32
C ALA A 161 -10.71 -23.35 0.93
N PHE A 162 -9.50 -22.81 0.85
CA PHE A 162 -8.32 -23.36 1.51
C PHE A 162 -8.29 -22.88 2.96
N ILE A 163 -8.28 -23.81 3.90
CA ILE A 163 -8.36 -23.50 5.32
C ILE A 163 -6.99 -23.58 5.96
N GLY A 164 -6.46 -22.42 6.38
CA GLY A 164 -5.18 -22.33 7.10
C GLY A 164 -4.04 -21.71 6.29
N GLU A 165 -2.82 -22.17 6.56
CA GLU A 165 -1.57 -21.66 6.01
C GLU A 165 -1.17 -22.49 4.79
N ALA A 166 -0.87 -21.82 3.69
CA ALA A 166 -0.87 -22.45 2.37
C ALA A 166 0.54 -22.86 1.87
N GLU A 167 1.59 -22.51 2.59
CA GLU A 167 2.97 -22.67 2.11
C GLU A 167 3.36 -24.11 1.79
N GLU A 168 2.88 -25.08 2.59
CA GLU A 168 3.23 -26.50 2.40
C GLU A 168 2.41 -27.16 1.28
N GLU A 169 1.13 -26.83 1.19
CA GLU A 169 0.16 -27.60 0.42
C GLU A 169 -0.18 -26.94 -0.94
N LEU A 170 -0.15 -25.63 -1.03
CA LEU A 170 -0.65 -24.91 -2.21
C LEU A 170 0.09 -25.25 -3.50
N PRO A 171 1.43 -25.39 -3.55
CA PRO A 171 2.11 -25.77 -4.79
C PRO A 171 1.65 -27.12 -5.33
N ALA A 172 1.48 -28.11 -4.43
CA ALA A 172 1.01 -29.45 -4.79
C ALA A 172 -0.47 -29.44 -5.23
N LEU A 173 -1.31 -28.66 -4.58
CA LEU A 173 -2.71 -28.47 -4.95
C LEU A 173 -2.86 -27.89 -6.35
N VAL A 174 -2.10 -26.84 -6.65
CA VAL A 174 -2.14 -26.16 -7.96
C VAL A 174 -1.76 -27.11 -9.10
N VAL A 175 -0.67 -27.86 -8.95
CA VAL A 175 -0.23 -28.85 -9.94
C VAL A 175 -1.25 -29.99 -10.06
N ALA A 176 -1.79 -30.47 -8.94
CA ALA A 176 -2.82 -31.52 -8.95
C ALA A 176 -4.08 -31.06 -9.70
N TRP A 177 -4.57 -29.85 -9.42
CA TRP A 177 -5.74 -29.32 -10.14
C TRP A 177 -5.48 -29.15 -11.64
N ALA A 178 -4.35 -28.61 -12.05
CA ALA A 178 -4.01 -28.47 -13.47
C ALA A 178 -4.01 -29.81 -14.21
N ALA A 179 -3.54 -30.88 -13.56
CA ALA A 179 -3.62 -32.25 -14.10
C ALA A 179 -5.08 -32.73 -14.22
N LEU A 180 -5.87 -32.57 -13.15
CA LEU A 180 -7.28 -32.95 -13.12
C LEU A 180 -8.12 -32.15 -14.14
N ARG A 181 -7.82 -30.84 -14.32
CA ARG A 181 -8.48 -30.00 -15.32
C ARG A 181 -8.27 -30.53 -16.74
N ARG A 182 -7.05 -30.98 -17.05
CA ARG A 182 -6.77 -31.63 -18.35
C ARG A 182 -7.57 -32.92 -18.54
N GLU A 183 -7.76 -33.73 -17.48
CA GLU A 183 -8.61 -34.92 -17.53
C GLU A 183 -10.09 -34.58 -17.74
N ILE A 184 -10.57 -33.51 -17.11
CA ILE A 184 -11.92 -32.98 -17.30
C ILE A 184 -12.12 -32.52 -18.75
N ALA A 185 -11.20 -31.75 -19.30
CA ALA A 185 -11.25 -31.27 -20.69
C ALA A 185 -11.21 -32.41 -21.70
N ALA A 186 -10.53 -33.51 -21.36
CA ALA A 186 -10.50 -34.73 -22.16
C ALA A 186 -11.76 -35.63 -21.97
N GLY A 187 -12.70 -35.24 -21.10
CA GLY A 187 -13.92 -36.05 -20.81
C GLY A 187 -13.67 -37.32 -20.00
N VAL A 188 -12.49 -37.49 -19.42
CA VAL A 188 -12.11 -38.66 -18.61
C VAL A 188 -12.71 -38.58 -17.21
N ARG A 189 -12.93 -37.39 -16.69
CA ARG A 189 -13.38 -37.13 -15.33
C ARG A 189 -14.41 -35.98 -15.27
N THR A 190 -15.30 -36.03 -14.29
CA THR A 190 -16.19 -34.90 -14.01
C THR A 190 -15.53 -33.88 -13.09
N ARG A 191 -15.95 -32.60 -13.16
CA ARG A 191 -15.47 -31.55 -12.22
C ARG A 191 -15.76 -31.93 -10.76
N GLN A 192 -16.95 -32.47 -10.48
CA GLN A 192 -17.36 -32.89 -9.13
C GLN A 192 -16.45 -33.99 -8.57
N ASP A 193 -16.07 -34.96 -9.39
CA ASP A 193 -15.16 -36.02 -8.98
C ASP A 193 -13.74 -35.51 -8.73
N ALA A 194 -13.26 -34.57 -9.55
CA ALA A 194 -11.98 -33.92 -9.35
C ALA A 194 -11.95 -33.10 -8.06
N LEU A 195 -13.01 -32.34 -7.77
CA LEU A 195 -13.14 -31.56 -6.53
C LEU A 195 -13.18 -32.46 -5.29
N ALA A 196 -13.87 -33.61 -5.37
CA ALA A 196 -13.90 -34.59 -4.27
C ALA A 196 -12.52 -35.22 -4.01
N GLU A 197 -11.74 -35.48 -5.08
CA GLU A 197 -10.36 -35.96 -4.94
C GLU A 197 -9.48 -34.90 -4.26
N LEU A 198 -9.60 -33.62 -4.64
CA LEU A 198 -8.84 -32.54 -3.99
C LEU A 198 -9.23 -32.41 -2.50
N ALA A 199 -10.53 -32.46 -2.18
CA ALA A 199 -11.01 -32.36 -0.80
C ALA A 199 -10.51 -33.53 0.10
N ALA A 200 -10.27 -34.69 -0.50
CA ALA A 200 -9.67 -35.82 0.22
C ALA A 200 -8.19 -35.68 0.53
N ARG A 201 -7.48 -34.83 -0.26
CA ARG A 201 -6.02 -34.72 -0.19
C ARG A 201 -5.53 -33.45 0.49
N PHE A 202 -6.31 -32.39 0.45
CA PHE A 202 -5.93 -31.04 0.89
C PHE A 202 -6.94 -30.48 1.88
N PRO A 203 -6.55 -29.48 2.70
CA PRO A 203 -7.44 -28.85 3.69
C PRO A 203 -8.45 -27.91 3.02
N LEU A 204 -9.31 -28.48 2.20
CA LEU A 204 -10.26 -27.76 1.37
C LEU A 204 -11.70 -27.95 1.86
N TYR A 205 -12.41 -26.84 1.99
CA TYR A 205 -13.86 -26.84 2.00
C TYR A 205 -14.37 -26.62 0.58
N VAL A 206 -15.09 -27.58 0.04
CA VAL A 206 -15.74 -27.53 -1.28
C VAL A 206 -17.25 -27.49 -1.06
N PRO A 207 -17.91 -26.32 -1.19
CA PRO A 207 -19.32 -26.14 -0.79
C PRO A 207 -20.31 -27.14 -1.41
N THR A 208 -20.06 -27.56 -2.65
CA THR A 208 -20.95 -28.51 -3.37
C THR A 208 -20.91 -29.95 -2.81
N LEU A 209 -19.88 -30.31 -2.06
CA LEU A 209 -19.71 -31.61 -1.46
C LEU A 209 -20.49 -31.80 -0.15
N TYR A 210 -21.17 -30.78 0.35
CA TYR A 210 -21.87 -30.84 1.64
C TYR A 210 -23.35 -30.53 1.49
N ALA A 211 -24.16 -31.20 2.32
CA ALA A 211 -25.56 -30.82 2.54
C ALA A 211 -25.64 -29.54 3.35
N THR A 212 -26.77 -28.87 3.30
CA THR A 212 -27.10 -27.75 4.18
C THR A 212 -28.29 -28.11 5.03
N GLU A 213 -28.29 -27.63 6.27
CA GLU A 213 -29.36 -27.85 7.25
C GLU A 213 -29.75 -26.51 7.86
N VAL A 214 -30.95 -26.43 8.41
CA VAL A 214 -31.40 -25.24 9.17
C VAL A 214 -31.23 -25.56 10.66
N ASP A 215 -30.43 -24.74 11.34
CA ASP A 215 -30.31 -24.84 12.80
C ASP A 215 -31.63 -24.45 13.47
N PRO A 216 -32.21 -25.30 14.31
CA PRO A 216 -33.52 -25.06 14.89
C PRO A 216 -33.57 -23.91 15.90
N ASP A 217 -32.43 -23.58 16.54
CA ASP A 217 -32.34 -22.55 17.58
C ASP A 217 -32.22 -21.14 16.97
N THR A 218 -31.59 -21.00 15.80
CA THR A 218 -31.30 -19.72 15.16
C THR A 218 -31.98 -19.53 13.81
N GLY A 219 -32.48 -20.58 13.18
CA GLY A 219 -33.01 -20.55 11.82
C GLY A 219 -31.91 -20.31 10.75
N MET A 220 -30.64 -20.36 11.10
CA MET A 220 -29.54 -20.18 10.17
C MET A 220 -29.28 -21.44 9.35
N ILE A 221 -28.81 -21.25 8.12
CA ILE A 221 -28.30 -22.34 7.31
C ILE A 221 -26.89 -22.69 7.82
N VAL A 222 -26.71 -23.95 8.15
CA VAL A 222 -25.41 -24.51 8.59
C VAL A 222 -24.99 -25.63 7.64
N VAL A 223 -23.70 -25.91 7.61
CA VAL A 223 -23.16 -27.02 6.81
C VAL A 223 -23.46 -28.33 7.51
N GLY A 224 -24.08 -29.24 6.77
CA GLY A 224 -24.47 -30.58 7.21
C GLY A 224 -23.46 -31.66 6.83
N ALA A 225 -23.93 -32.91 6.69
CA ALA A 225 -23.08 -34.05 6.35
C ALA A 225 -22.47 -33.90 4.93
N PRO A 226 -21.28 -34.46 4.69
CA PRO A 226 -20.72 -34.57 3.35
C PRO A 226 -21.62 -35.44 2.47
N ARG A 227 -21.71 -35.10 1.19
CA ARG A 227 -22.44 -35.84 0.15
C ARG A 227 -21.56 -36.86 -0.57
N ASP A 228 -20.27 -36.78 -0.38
CA ASP A 228 -19.24 -37.66 -0.94
C ASP A 228 -18.37 -38.15 0.21
N ASP A 229 -18.18 -39.45 0.32
CA ASP A 229 -17.45 -40.11 1.43
C ASP A 229 -15.96 -39.71 1.48
N ARG A 230 -15.43 -39.18 0.39
CA ARG A 230 -14.05 -38.62 0.34
C ARG A 230 -13.90 -37.27 1.04
N ALA A 231 -14.99 -36.52 1.14
CA ALA A 231 -14.96 -35.20 1.81
C ALA A 231 -14.99 -35.39 3.34
N PRO A 232 -14.09 -34.73 4.09
CA PRO A 232 -14.08 -34.89 5.54
C PRO A 232 -15.29 -34.21 6.18
N ALA A 233 -15.85 -34.83 7.22
CA ALA A 233 -16.98 -34.24 7.96
C ALA A 233 -16.60 -32.90 8.63
N ARG A 234 -15.35 -32.68 8.96
CA ARG A 234 -14.79 -31.48 9.54
C ARG A 234 -13.46 -31.17 8.88
N ILE A 235 -13.32 -30.00 8.34
CA ILE A 235 -12.10 -29.57 7.61
C ILE A 235 -11.11 -28.97 8.60
N ARG A 236 -9.99 -29.67 8.80
CA ARG A 236 -8.91 -29.17 9.67
C ARG A 236 -8.00 -28.23 8.92
N ARG A 237 -7.68 -27.09 9.53
CA ARG A 237 -6.75 -26.11 8.95
C ARG A 237 -5.35 -26.68 8.76
N ALA A 238 -4.69 -26.29 7.69
CA ALA A 238 -3.25 -26.44 7.51
C ALA A 238 -2.48 -25.49 8.44
N MET A 239 -1.31 -25.92 8.87
CA MET A 239 -0.46 -25.10 9.77
C MET A 239 1.01 -25.40 9.52
N VAL A 240 1.75 -24.40 9.10
CA VAL A 240 3.23 -24.45 9.00
C VAL A 240 3.81 -24.49 10.42
N ARG A 241 4.53 -25.56 10.74
CA ARG A 241 5.13 -25.74 12.06
C ARG A 241 6.43 -24.96 12.21
N ASP A 242 7.29 -25.05 11.20
CA ASP A 242 8.58 -24.37 11.12
C ASP A 242 8.51 -23.25 10.06
N LEU A 243 8.48 -21.99 10.51
CA LEU A 243 8.44 -20.84 9.61
C LEU A 243 9.77 -20.63 8.87
N ASP A 244 10.89 -21.10 9.40
CA ASP A 244 12.19 -20.97 8.76
C ASP A 244 12.38 -21.93 7.58
N ALA A 245 11.58 -23.01 7.52
CA ALA A 245 11.49 -23.86 6.32
C ALA A 245 10.95 -23.08 5.09
N TYR A 246 10.24 -21.99 5.33
CA TYR A 246 9.71 -21.05 4.33
C TYR A 246 10.24 -19.64 4.60
N PRO A 247 11.51 -19.34 4.23
CA PRO A 247 12.13 -18.04 4.51
C PRO A 247 11.31 -16.90 3.91
N PHE A 248 11.22 -15.79 4.63
CA PHE A 248 10.50 -14.63 4.14
C PHE A 248 11.14 -14.11 2.85
N PRO A 249 10.36 -13.84 1.79
CA PRO A 249 10.90 -13.51 0.48
C PRO A 249 11.63 -12.17 0.46
N THR A 250 12.81 -12.15 -0.15
CA THR A 250 13.60 -10.95 -0.45
C THR A 250 13.54 -10.57 -1.93
N ASP A 251 12.83 -11.37 -2.71
CA ASP A 251 12.69 -11.33 -4.17
C ASP A 251 11.25 -11.03 -4.63
N ALA A 252 10.41 -10.51 -3.74
CA ALA A 252 9.05 -10.13 -4.08
C ALA A 252 9.03 -8.85 -4.95
N PRO A 253 8.04 -8.71 -5.85
CA PRO A 253 7.89 -7.54 -6.71
C PRO A 253 7.86 -6.23 -5.93
N VAL A 254 8.61 -5.23 -6.41
CA VAL A 254 8.72 -3.90 -5.81
C VAL A 254 7.74 -2.96 -6.50
N PRO A 255 6.72 -2.40 -5.80
CA PRO A 255 5.66 -1.63 -6.44
C PRO A 255 6.18 -0.39 -7.17
N TYR A 256 5.62 -0.11 -8.34
CA TYR A 256 5.85 1.13 -9.08
C TYR A 256 5.01 2.28 -8.53
N ALA A 257 3.71 2.06 -8.35
CA ALA A 257 2.83 3.02 -7.72
C ALA A 257 3.04 3.03 -6.19
N GLU A 258 2.63 4.10 -5.55
CA GLU A 258 2.68 4.22 -4.09
C GLU A 258 1.86 3.11 -3.42
N ALA A 259 2.51 2.26 -2.67
CA ALA A 259 1.87 1.26 -1.82
C ALA A 259 1.64 1.81 -0.41
N VAL A 260 0.65 1.26 0.31
CA VAL A 260 0.34 1.70 1.69
C VAL A 260 1.54 1.51 2.62
N PHE A 261 2.29 0.42 2.42
CA PHE A 261 3.53 0.14 3.15
C PHE A 261 4.72 0.11 2.20
N GLU A 262 5.35 1.25 1.97
CA GLU A 262 6.55 1.39 1.13
C GLU A 262 7.84 1.05 1.88
N ARG A 263 7.94 -0.16 2.39
CA ARG A 263 9.07 -0.62 3.18
C ARG A 263 9.30 -2.13 3.04
N ALA A 264 10.50 -2.58 3.38
CA ALA A 264 10.81 -4.00 3.52
C ALA A 264 10.16 -4.53 4.81
N SER A 265 8.86 -4.84 4.77
CA SER A 265 8.16 -5.45 5.90
C SER A 265 8.46 -6.94 5.95
N VAL A 266 8.94 -7.44 7.09
CA VAL A 266 9.30 -8.84 7.31
C VAL A 266 8.44 -9.43 8.42
N GLU A 267 7.80 -10.58 8.14
CA GLU A 267 7.08 -11.34 9.14
C GLU A 267 8.10 -12.04 10.07
N ILE A 268 8.08 -11.67 11.37
CA ILE A 268 9.00 -12.24 12.37
C ILE A 268 8.39 -13.39 13.17
N ALA A 269 7.07 -13.42 13.27
CA ALA A 269 6.32 -14.47 13.95
C ALA A 269 4.88 -14.55 13.44
N ARG A 270 4.26 -15.70 13.55
CA ARG A 270 2.85 -15.97 13.25
C ARG A 270 2.13 -16.50 14.46
N GLY A 271 0.86 -16.08 14.68
CA GLY A 271 0.12 -16.34 15.90
C GLY A 271 0.38 -15.27 16.97
N CYS A 272 -0.24 -15.44 18.15
CA CYS A 272 -0.14 -14.48 19.25
C CYS A 272 -0.23 -15.21 20.60
N THR A 273 0.59 -14.82 21.55
CA THR A 273 0.58 -15.34 22.93
C THR A 273 -0.59 -14.84 23.76
N GLU A 274 -1.20 -13.73 23.35
CA GLU A 274 -2.29 -13.11 24.06
C GLU A 274 -3.65 -13.75 23.77
N GLY A 275 -4.56 -13.56 24.67
CA GLY A 275 -5.89 -14.18 24.58
C GLY A 275 -7.02 -13.18 24.42
N CYS A 276 -6.81 -12.11 23.62
CA CYS A 276 -7.85 -11.13 23.35
C CYS A 276 -9.08 -11.80 22.76
N ARG A 277 -10.24 -11.74 23.44
CA ARG A 277 -11.44 -12.54 23.15
C ARG A 277 -12.19 -12.10 21.90
N PHE A 278 -11.94 -10.91 21.42
CA PHE A 278 -12.50 -10.38 20.18
C PHE A 278 -11.66 -10.70 18.93
N CYS A 279 -10.41 -11.12 19.13
CA CYS A 279 -9.42 -11.17 18.04
C CYS A 279 -9.45 -12.53 17.32
N GLN A 280 -9.99 -12.55 16.10
CA GLN A 280 -10.03 -13.76 15.27
C GLN A 280 -8.61 -14.27 14.95
N ALA A 281 -7.71 -13.37 14.52
CA ALA A 281 -6.32 -13.74 14.20
C ALA A 281 -5.59 -14.37 15.40
N GLY A 282 -5.84 -13.88 16.62
CA GLY A 282 -5.31 -14.44 17.86
C GLY A 282 -5.83 -15.84 18.18
N MET A 283 -6.90 -16.29 17.56
CA MET A 283 -7.49 -17.61 17.72
C MET A 283 -7.12 -18.56 16.57
N ILE A 284 -7.32 -18.14 15.32
CA ILE A 284 -7.12 -19.00 14.15
C ILE A 284 -5.65 -19.26 13.80
N TYR A 285 -4.70 -18.43 14.28
CA TYR A 285 -3.27 -18.61 14.03
C TYR A 285 -2.48 -19.19 15.21
N ARG A 286 -3.15 -19.74 16.23
CA ARG A 286 -2.46 -20.45 17.32
C ARG A 286 -1.79 -21.74 16.81
N PRO A 287 -0.61 -22.12 17.38
CA PRO A 287 0.22 -21.44 18.39
C PRO A 287 1.00 -20.27 17.81
N VAL A 288 1.67 -19.51 18.68
CA VAL A 288 2.70 -18.58 18.23
C VAL A 288 3.91 -19.41 17.75
N ARG A 289 4.45 -19.04 16.58
CA ARG A 289 5.68 -19.60 16.01
C ARG A 289 6.55 -18.41 15.58
N GLU A 290 7.79 -18.44 16.02
CA GLU A 290 8.76 -17.37 15.78
C GLU A 290 9.79 -17.82 14.75
N ARG A 291 10.22 -16.92 13.88
CA ARG A 291 11.39 -17.14 13.03
C ARG A 291 12.65 -16.97 13.86
N SER A 292 13.71 -17.70 13.51
CA SER A 292 15.00 -17.51 14.14
C SER A 292 15.55 -16.09 13.89
N PRO A 293 16.31 -15.53 14.84
CA PRO A 293 16.93 -14.23 14.67
C PRO A 293 17.77 -14.10 13.40
N ASP A 294 18.50 -15.16 13.03
CA ASP A 294 19.36 -15.14 11.84
C ASP A 294 18.53 -15.10 10.55
N SER A 295 17.42 -15.86 10.49
CA SER A 295 16.46 -15.81 9.36
C SER A 295 15.85 -14.41 9.22
N ILE A 296 15.46 -13.77 10.34
CA ILE A 296 14.92 -12.41 10.33
C ILE A 296 15.95 -11.41 9.82
N ILE A 297 17.18 -11.46 10.36
CA ILE A 297 18.26 -10.54 9.97
C ILE A 297 18.57 -10.70 8.48
N ALA A 298 18.71 -11.94 8.00
CA ALA A 298 18.96 -12.22 6.59
C ALA A 298 17.82 -11.69 5.69
N SER A 299 16.56 -11.90 6.09
CA SER A 299 15.40 -11.42 5.33
C SER A 299 15.30 -9.89 5.30
N VAL A 300 15.59 -9.22 6.43
CA VAL A 300 15.58 -7.75 6.51
C VAL A 300 16.68 -7.16 5.63
N LEU A 301 17.92 -7.60 5.82
CA LEU A 301 19.06 -7.06 5.06
C LEU A 301 18.95 -7.38 3.58
N GLY A 302 18.59 -8.63 3.23
CA GLY A 302 18.38 -9.03 1.85
C GLY A 302 17.24 -8.28 1.16
N GLY A 303 16.15 -8.03 1.88
CA GLY A 303 15.02 -7.23 1.37
C GLY A 303 15.39 -5.76 1.12
N VAL A 304 16.17 -5.15 2.03
CA VAL A 304 16.68 -3.79 1.87
C VAL A 304 17.63 -3.68 0.68
N GLU A 305 18.59 -4.59 0.58
CA GLU A 305 19.62 -4.58 -0.49
C GLU A 305 19.00 -4.84 -1.87
N ARG A 306 18.18 -5.89 -1.99
CA ARG A 306 17.60 -6.30 -3.28
C ARG A 306 16.50 -5.36 -3.77
N ALA A 307 15.63 -4.86 -2.89
CA ALA A 307 14.54 -3.97 -3.28
C ALA A 307 14.92 -2.48 -3.24
N GLY A 308 15.94 -2.10 -2.46
CA GLY A 308 16.41 -0.72 -2.31
C GLY A 308 15.52 0.13 -1.40
N TYR A 309 14.81 -0.45 -0.43
CA TYR A 309 13.96 0.30 0.50
C TYR A 309 14.77 1.14 1.50
N GLU A 310 14.24 2.31 1.86
CA GLU A 310 14.80 3.21 2.88
C GLU A 310 14.26 2.93 4.28
N GLU A 311 13.23 2.12 4.37
CA GLU A 311 12.58 1.74 5.62
C GLU A 311 12.35 0.23 5.65
N THR A 312 12.51 -0.37 6.82
CA THR A 312 12.10 -1.75 7.10
C THR A 312 11.08 -1.79 8.23
N GLY A 313 10.29 -2.84 8.29
CA GLY A 313 9.32 -3.06 9.35
C GLY A 313 9.33 -4.49 9.85
N LEU A 314 9.41 -4.67 11.17
CA LEU A 314 9.17 -5.96 11.81
C LEU A 314 7.68 -6.12 12.06
N THR A 315 7.10 -7.20 11.52
CA THR A 315 5.64 -7.38 11.49
C THR A 315 5.25 -8.72 12.10
N CYS A 316 4.36 -8.69 13.08
CA CYS A 316 3.60 -9.83 13.58
C CYS A 316 2.38 -9.31 14.37
N LEU A 317 1.52 -10.20 14.87
CA LEU A 317 0.32 -9.82 15.61
C LEU A 317 0.63 -9.09 16.92
N SER A 318 1.78 -9.35 17.53
CA SER A 318 2.25 -8.65 18.74
C SER A 318 3.77 -8.64 18.78
N THR A 319 4.38 -7.62 18.22
CA THR A 319 5.84 -7.52 18.11
C THR A 319 6.51 -7.35 19.48
N ALA A 320 5.87 -6.68 20.43
CA ALA A 320 6.35 -6.57 21.79
C ALA A 320 6.43 -7.92 22.53
N ASP A 321 5.69 -8.93 22.07
CA ASP A 321 5.65 -10.26 22.67
C ASP A 321 6.55 -11.29 21.95
N PHE A 322 7.29 -10.87 20.93
CA PHE A 322 8.34 -11.69 20.32
C PHE A 322 9.46 -11.95 21.35
N SER A 323 9.84 -13.22 21.50
CA SER A 323 10.59 -13.67 22.68
C SER A 323 11.98 -13.04 22.86
N SER A 324 12.59 -12.58 21.78
CA SER A 324 13.94 -11.95 21.79
C SER A 324 13.95 -10.57 21.11
N ILE A 325 12.84 -9.83 21.20
CA ILE A 325 12.68 -8.57 20.43
C ILE A 325 13.71 -7.51 20.77
N SER A 326 14.03 -7.26 22.04
CA SER A 326 14.97 -6.22 22.46
C SER A 326 16.39 -6.43 21.90
N PRO A 327 17.02 -7.61 22.07
CA PRO A 327 18.34 -7.84 21.47
C PRO A 327 18.29 -7.89 19.94
N LEU A 328 17.21 -8.39 19.34
CA LEU A 328 17.05 -8.39 17.88
C LEU A 328 17.01 -6.97 17.31
N VAL A 329 16.18 -6.09 17.89
CA VAL A 329 16.06 -4.68 17.47
C VAL A 329 17.40 -3.96 17.62
N GLY A 330 18.14 -4.21 18.69
CA GLY A 330 19.46 -3.62 18.89
C GLY A 330 20.50 -4.07 17.85
N LYS A 331 20.52 -5.38 17.51
CA LYS A 331 21.45 -5.92 16.49
C LYS A 331 21.10 -5.43 15.08
N LEU A 332 19.81 -5.45 14.73
CA LEU A 332 19.32 -4.92 13.44
C LEU A 332 19.51 -3.42 13.32
N GLY A 333 19.21 -2.65 14.39
CA GLY A 333 19.35 -1.20 14.38
C GLY A 333 20.78 -0.75 14.08
N ALA A 334 21.77 -1.43 14.64
CA ALA A 334 23.17 -1.17 14.31
C ALA A 334 23.47 -1.39 12.81
N ALA A 335 23.09 -2.54 12.27
CA ALA A 335 23.32 -2.89 10.86
C ALA A 335 22.57 -1.99 9.87
N LEU A 336 21.36 -1.54 10.23
CA LEU A 336 20.53 -0.67 9.40
C LEU A 336 21.03 0.78 9.41
N ARG A 337 21.55 1.27 10.55
CA ARG A 337 22.16 2.61 10.63
C ARG A 337 23.38 2.75 9.71
N GLU A 338 24.23 1.73 9.66
CA GLU A 338 25.35 1.70 8.72
C GLU A 338 24.91 1.84 7.26
N ARG A 339 23.68 1.43 6.95
CA ARG A 339 23.07 1.48 5.60
C ARG A 339 22.13 2.66 5.39
N GLY A 340 22.00 3.56 6.35
CA GLY A 340 21.06 4.69 6.28
C GLY A 340 19.59 4.26 6.15
N VAL A 341 19.21 3.09 6.70
CA VAL A 341 17.84 2.54 6.63
C VAL A 341 17.14 2.70 7.98
N SER A 342 15.93 3.21 7.96
CA SER A 342 15.11 3.34 9.17
C SER A 342 14.36 2.05 9.48
N MET A 343 14.11 1.81 10.77
CA MET A 343 13.34 0.65 11.25
C MET A 343 12.04 1.10 11.91
N SER A 344 10.96 0.46 11.55
CA SER A 344 9.66 0.58 12.23
C SER A 344 9.28 -0.75 12.89
N VAL A 345 8.55 -0.64 13.99
CA VAL A 345 8.04 -1.80 14.74
C VAL A 345 6.54 -1.63 14.86
N ALA A 346 5.78 -2.58 14.34
CA ALA A 346 4.32 -2.59 14.42
C ALA A 346 3.84 -3.21 15.74
N SER A 347 2.58 -2.93 16.12
CA SER A 347 1.86 -3.63 17.21
C SER A 347 2.58 -3.62 18.56
N LEU A 348 2.98 -2.43 19.02
CA LEU A 348 3.52 -2.25 20.36
C LEU A 348 2.39 -2.27 21.40
N ARG A 349 2.59 -2.99 22.49
CA ARG A 349 1.65 -3.02 23.60
C ARG A 349 2.01 -1.97 24.64
N ALA A 350 0.99 -1.46 25.35
CA ALA A 350 1.20 -0.47 26.42
C ALA A 350 1.85 -1.04 27.68
N TYR A 351 2.14 -2.32 27.76
CA TYR A 351 2.97 -2.90 28.82
C TYR A 351 4.27 -3.41 28.25
N GLY A 352 5.34 -3.36 29.06
CA GLY A 352 6.59 -4.01 28.74
C GLY A 352 7.25 -3.51 27.48
N LEU A 353 7.10 -2.22 27.17
CA LEU A 353 7.99 -1.58 26.21
C LEU A 353 9.37 -1.49 26.85
N PRO A 354 10.31 -2.36 26.45
CA PRO A 354 11.67 -2.22 26.92
C PRO A 354 12.21 -0.85 26.53
N ASP A 355 12.90 -0.20 27.45
CA ASP A 355 13.51 1.11 27.19
C ASP A 355 14.45 1.05 25.99
N GLU A 356 15.14 -0.09 25.80
CA GLU A 356 16.05 -0.34 24.67
C GLU A 356 15.34 -0.24 23.31
N ILE A 357 14.11 -0.74 23.19
CA ILE A 357 13.34 -0.64 21.95
C ILE A 357 12.97 0.82 21.66
N LEU A 358 12.50 1.54 22.67
CA LEU A 358 12.16 2.94 22.52
C LEU A 358 13.38 3.79 22.19
N ASP A 359 14.51 3.51 22.85
CA ASP A 359 15.77 4.22 22.61
C ASP A 359 16.28 3.99 21.19
N GLU A 360 16.17 2.77 20.66
CA GLU A 360 16.54 2.43 19.29
C GLU A 360 15.63 3.09 18.28
N LEU A 361 14.31 3.03 18.49
CA LEU A 361 13.33 3.68 17.60
C LEU A 361 13.46 5.22 17.60
N ALA A 362 13.82 5.82 18.74
CA ALA A 362 14.03 7.26 18.85
C ALA A 362 15.25 7.76 18.07
N GLN A 363 16.20 6.87 17.76
CA GLN A 363 17.40 7.23 16.97
C GLN A 363 17.11 7.37 15.47
N THR A 364 16.01 6.79 14.97
CA THR A 364 15.73 6.76 13.53
C THR A 364 14.76 7.87 13.12
N ARG A 365 13.46 7.74 13.41
CA ARG A 365 12.44 8.70 13.01
C ARG A 365 11.38 8.87 14.10
N ILE A 366 11.22 10.09 14.61
CA ILE A 366 10.21 10.42 15.61
C ILE A 366 8.92 10.88 14.91
N THR A 367 8.01 9.96 14.61
CA THR A 367 6.71 10.30 14.02
C THR A 367 5.57 10.28 15.03
N GLY A 368 5.43 9.21 15.78
CA GLY A 368 4.39 8.96 16.78
C GLY A 368 4.28 7.47 17.06
N LEU A 369 3.80 7.11 18.23
CA LEU A 369 3.57 5.72 18.60
C LEU A 369 2.08 5.44 18.79
N THR A 370 1.70 4.20 18.50
CA THR A 370 0.33 3.73 18.59
C THR A 370 0.22 2.63 19.64
N PHE A 371 -0.76 2.76 20.54
CA PHE A 371 -1.13 1.75 21.51
C PHE A 371 -2.59 1.36 21.35
N ALA A 372 -2.93 0.15 21.73
CA ALA A 372 -4.29 -0.38 21.61
C ALA A 372 -4.80 -0.85 22.99
N PRO A 373 -5.31 0.05 23.86
CA PRO A 373 -5.96 -0.35 25.08
C PRO A 373 -7.26 -1.13 24.86
N GLU A 374 -7.91 -0.92 23.72
CA GLU A 374 -9.16 -1.50 23.22
C GLU A 374 -10.41 -1.08 23.97
N ALA A 375 -10.36 -0.86 25.28
CA ALA A 375 -11.51 -0.46 26.07
C ALA A 375 -11.19 0.67 27.07
N GLY A 376 -12.20 1.49 27.36
CA GLY A 376 -12.07 2.71 28.15
C GLY A 376 -11.82 2.49 29.64
N THR A 377 -12.30 1.37 30.18
CA THR A 377 -12.18 1.04 31.61
C THR A 377 -11.44 -0.25 31.84
N GLN A 378 -10.90 -0.45 33.07
CA GLN A 378 -10.25 -1.72 33.43
C GLN A 378 -11.24 -2.88 33.35
N ARG A 379 -12.47 -2.67 33.84
CA ARG A 379 -13.53 -3.66 33.74
C ARG A 379 -13.70 -4.21 32.34
N MET A 380 -13.79 -3.33 31.37
CA MET A 380 -13.96 -3.75 29.97
C MET A 380 -12.70 -4.38 29.37
N ARG A 381 -11.51 -3.91 29.77
CA ARG A 381 -10.24 -4.58 29.37
C ARG A 381 -10.17 -6.02 29.92
N ASP A 382 -10.70 -6.28 31.11
CA ASP A 382 -10.78 -7.63 31.68
C ASP A 382 -11.81 -8.51 30.94
N VAL A 383 -12.96 -7.93 30.55
CA VAL A 383 -13.96 -8.62 29.69
C VAL A 383 -13.34 -9.08 28.38
N VAL A 384 -12.63 -8.21 27.69
CA VAL A 384 -11.99 -8.53 26.39
C VAL A 384 -10.63 -9.23 26.53
N ASN A 385 -10.18 -9.47 27.77
CA ASN A 385 -8.88 -10.08 28.09
C ASN A 385 -7.67 -9.36 27.47
N LYS A 386 -7.62 -8.03 27.63
CA LYS A 386 -6.53 -7.25 27.02
C LYS A 386 -5.25 -7.21 27.88
N ASN A 387 -5.28 -7.64 29.13
CA ASN A 387 -4.13 -7.71 30.06
C ASN A 387 -3.33 -6.38 30.19
N ILE A 388 -3.96 -5.22 29.96
CA ILE A 388 -3.37 -3.89 30.09
C ILE A 388 -4.04 -3.15 31.22
N THR A 389 -3.23 -2.60 32.15
CA THR A 389 -3.71 -1.76 33.24
C THR A 389 -3.60 -0.28 32.91
N GLU A 390 -4.30 0.58 33.68
CA GLU A 390 -4.15 2.04 33.58
C GLU A 390 -2.68 2.46 33.76
N ALA A 391 -2.01 1.90 34.78
CA ALA A 391 -0.61 2.19 35.04
C ALA A 391 0.31 1.86 33.87
N HIS A 392 0.03 0.78 33.13
CA HIS A 392 0.79 0.44 31.92
C HIS A 392 0.63 1.49 30.84
N ILE A 393 -0.59 2.00 30.62
CA ILE A 393 -0.87 3.03 29.61
C ILE A 393 -0.17 4.33 29.97
N GLU A 394 -0.22 4.72 31.26
CA GLU A 394 0.42 5.94 31.78
C GLU A 394 1.94 5.88 31.67
N ASP A 395 2.55 4.76 32.09
CA ASP A 395 4.00 4.56 32.04
C ASP A 395 4.52 4.58 30.61
N SER A 396 3.88 3.85 29.70
CA SER A 396 4.24 3.85 28.29
C SER A 396 4.09 5.22 27.64
N THR A 397 3.02 5.94 27.95
CA THR A 397 2.81 7.29 27.46
C THR A 397 3.90 8.25 27.97
N ARG A 398 4.27 8.15 29.23
CA ARG A 398 5.34 8.96 29.83
C ARG A 398 6.67 8.69 29.11
N LYS A 399 7.05 7.41 29.00
CA LYS A 399 8.30 6.98 28.32
C LYS A 399 8.42 7.50 26.89
N VAL A 400 7.30 7.53 26.17
CA VAL A 400 7.24 8.04 24.80
C VAL A 400 7.50 9.54 24.77
N PHE A 401 6.77 10.34 25.58
CA PHE A 401 6.97 11.79 25.58
C PHE A 401 8.35 12.21 26.12
N GLU A 402 8.89 11.50 27.13
CA GLU A 402 10.24 11.76 27.66
C GLU A 402 11.35 11.59 26.61
N ARG A 403 11.14 10.71 25.61
CA ARG A 403 12.07 10.48 24.50
C ARG A 403 11.87 11.41 23.30
N GLY A 404 10.98 12.40 23.41
CA GLY A 404 10.82 13.47 22.44
C GLY A 404 9.75 13.23 21.39
N TRP A 405 8.98 12.13 21.44
CA TRP A 405 7.76 12.05 20.65
C TRP A 405 6.75 13.09 21.11
N HIS A 406 5.95 13.59 20.18
CA HIS A 406 4.92 14.59 20.48
C HIS A 406 3.52 14.07 20.25
N ARG A 407 3.38 12.87 19.65
CA ARG A 407 2.11 12.28 19.28
C ARG A 407 1.99 10.86 19.79
N VAL A 408 0.83 10.59 20.41
CA VAL A 408 0.42 9.23 20.79
C VAL A 408 -0.96 8.98 20.20
N LYS A 409 -1.14 7.80 19.59
CA LYS A 409 -2.44 7.33 19.08
C LYS A 409 -2.92 6.15 19.92
N LEU A 410 -4.17 6.20 20.34
CA LEU A 410 -4.81 5.15 21.15
C LEU A 410 -5.98 4.56 20.36
N TYR A 411 -6.01 3.23 20.23
CA TYR A 411 -7.12 2.52 19.62
C TYR A 411 -8.07 1.96 20.70
N PHE A 412 -9.37 2.13 20.43
CA PHE A 412 -10.46 1.62 21.26
C PHE A 412 -11.58 1.06 20.42
N MET A 413 -12.44 0.26 21.04
CA MET A 413 -13.69 -0.23 20.47
C MET A 413 -14.88 0.20 21.34
N ILE A 414 -16.05 0.41 20.69
CA ILE A 414 -17.37 0.54 21.31
C ILE A 414 -18.26 -0.62 20.84
N GLY A 415 -19.32 -0.92 21.58
CA GLY A 415 -20.21 -2.04 21.26
C GLY A 415 -19.70 -3.38 21.80
N LEU A 416 -18.84 -3.35 22.78
CA LEU A 416 -18.35 -4.56 23.47
C LEU A 416 -19.47 -5.17 24.34
N PRO A 417 -19.49 -6.51 24.50
CA PRO A 417 -20.49 -7.14 25.38
C PRO A 417 -20.35 -6.63 26.81
N THR A 418 -21.50 -6.35 27.47
CA THR A 418 -21.59 -5.79 28.83
C THR A 418 -21.13 -4.35 29.00
N GLU A 419 -20.84 -3.63 27.90
CA GLU A 419 -20.42 -2.23 27.89
C GLU A 419 -21.56 -1.31 28.33
N ASP A 420 -21.27 -0.35 29.18
CA ASP A 420 -22.17 0.72 29.59
C ASP A 420 -21.63 2.11 29.19
N ASP A 421 -22.42 3.16 29.47
CA ASP A 421 -22.07 4.52 29.11
C ASP A 421 -20.82 5.05 29.80
N ASP A 422 -20.50 4.56 30.98
CA ASP A 422 -19.29 4.96 31.70
C ASP A 422 -18.04 4.31 31.11
N ASP A 423 -18.17 3.11 30.55
CA ASP A 423 -17.09 2.49 29.78
C ASP A 423 -16.79 3.28 28.50
N VAL A 424 -17.84 3.72 27.79
CA VAL A 424 -17.70 4.57 26.61
C VAL A 424 -17.04 5.90 26.94
N ARG A 425 -17.50 6.59 28.03
CA ARG A 425 -16.85 7.83 28.50
C ARG A 425 -15.40 7.59 28.90
N GLY A 426 -15.11 6.44 29.51
CA GLY A 426 -13.77 6.00 29.92
C GLY A 426 -12.75 6.07 28.79
N ILE A 427 -13.16 5.86 27.54
CA ILE A 427 -12.31 5.98 26.34
C ILE A 427 -11.70 7.39 26.24
N VAL A 428 -12.55 8.40 26.29
CA VAL A 428 -12.13 9.80 26.19
C VAL A 428 -11.35 10.22 27.44
N LEU A 429 -11.80 9.79 28.62
CA LEU A 429 -11.12 10.10 29.89
C LEU A 429 -9.71 9.52 29.93
N THR A 430 -9.50 8.32 29.39
CA THR A 430 -8.15 7.75 29.23
C THR A 430 -7.30 8.61 28.30
N GLY A 431 -7.84 9.01 27.13
CA GLY A 431 -7.15 9.92 26.22
C GLY A 431 -6.77 11.26 26.86
N GLN A 432 -7.66 11.85 27.66
CA GLN A 432 -7.41 13.10 28.39
C GLN A 432 -6.30 12.95 29.44
N ARG A 433 -6.26 11.83 30.17
CA ARG A 433 -5.17 11.54 31.13
C ARG A 433 -3.83 11.45 30.42
N MET A 434 -3.78 10.74 29.28
CA MET A 434 -2.54 10.61 28.49
C MET A 434 -2.10 11.97 27.94
N LEU A 435 -3.03 12.79 27.47
CA LEU A 435 -2.73 14.15 27.03
C LEU A 435 -2.19 15.03 28.17
N ALA A 436 -2.74 14.89 29.39
CA ALA A 436 -2.26 15.63 30.56
C ALA A 436 -0.81 15.24 30.91
N ILE A 437 -0.45 13.94 30.79
CA ILE A 437 0.94 13.47 30.94
C ILE A 437 1.82 14.12 29.87
N GLY A 438 1.39 14.06 28.61
CA GLY A 438 2.12 14.65 27.48
C GLY A 438 2.35 16.15 27.64
N LYS A 439 1.35 16.90 28.08
CA LYS A 439 1.46 18.34 28.33
C LYS A 439 2.48 18.70 29.41
N ARG A 440 2.57 17.90 30.46
CA ARG A 440 3.60 18.11 31.50
C ARG A 440 5.03 17.93 30.99
N ILE A 441 5.24 17.04 30.01
CA ILE A 441 6.57 16.69 29.49
C ILE A 441 6.92 17.52 28.27
N ALA A 442 6.02 17.57 27.27
CA ALA A 442 6.25 18.17 25.95
C ALA A 442 5.55 19.53 25.78
N GLY A 443 4.85 20.01 26.81
CA GLY A 443 4.13 21.28 26.75
C GLY A 443 3.01 21.30 25.71
N GLY A 444 2.79 22.45 25.09
CA GLY A 444 1.75 22.64 24.06
C GLY A 444 1.93 21.83 22.77
N ARG A 445 3.06 21.13 22.60
CA ARG A 445 3.30 20.26 21.44
C ARG A 445 2.69 18.86 21.57
N ALA A 446 2.27 18.46 22.79
CA ALA A 446 1.68 17.15 23.03
C ALA A 446 0.33 17.01 22.31
N GLU A 447 0.15 15.92 21.58
CA GLU A 447 -1.06 15.56 20.84
C GLU A 447 -1.42 14.11 21.13
N VAL A 448 -2.68 13.84 21.49
CA VAL A 448 -3.20 12.49 21.64
C VAL A 448 -4.37 12.31 20.69
N THR A 449 -4.31 11.25 19.89
CA THR A 449 -5.43 10.83 19.04
C THR A 449 -6.09 9.60 19.63
N VAL A 450 -7.37 9.69 19.93
CA VAL A 450 -8.24 8.57 20.30
C VAL A 450 -8.99 8.13 19.03
N SER A 451 -8.71 6.91 18.57
CA SER A 451 -9.35 6.31 17.40
C SER A 451 -10.25 5.18 17.84
N VAL A 452 -11.53 5.25 17.50
CA VAL A 452 -12.57 4.34 17.97
C VAL A 452 -13.20 3.59 16.79
N SER A 453 -13.18 2.26 16.85
CA SER A 453 -13.92 1.37 15.95
C SER A 453 -15.14 0.77 16.64
N SER A 454 -16.06 0.19 15.88
CA SER A 454 -17.15 -0.61 16.42
C SER A 454 -16.72 -2.07 16.51
N HIS A 455 -17.13 -2.75 17.59
CA HIS A 455 -16.90 -4.18 17.74
C HIS A 455 -17.78 -4.97 16.79
N VAL A 456 -17.17 -5.88 16.05
CA VAL A 456 -17.84 -6.86 15.19
C VAL A 456 -17.50 -8.25 15.74
N PRO A 457 -18.49 -9.03 16.21
CA PRO A 457 -18.25 -10.40 16.65
C PRO A 457 -17.80 -11.27 15.48
N LYS A 458 -16.59 -11.80 15.55
CA LYS A 458 -15.98 -12.60 14.48
C LYS A 458 -16.13 -14.11 14.73
N PRO A 459 -16.22 -14.92 13.67
CA PRO A 459 -16.16 -16.39 13.74
C PRO A 459 -14.91 -16.88 14.49
N HIS A 460 -15.03 -18.04 15.12
CA HIS A 460 -13.95 -18.68 15.87
C HIS A 460 -13.35 -17.84 17.00
N THR A 461 -14.13 -16.91 17.57
CA THR A 461 -13.73 -16.12 18.75
C THR A 461 -14.62 -16.42 19.95
N PRO A 462 -14.14 -16.23 21.18
CA PRO A 462 -15.00 -16.32 22.36
C PRO A 462 -16.24 -15.43 22.29
N LEU A 463 -16.20 -14.29 21.59
CA LEU A 463 -17.32 -13.36 21.48
C LEU A 463 -18.26 -13.63 20.28
N GLN A 464 -18.10 -14.74 19.56
CA GLN A 464 -18.90 -15.08 18.37
C GLN A 464 -20.41 -15.21 18.64
N TRP A 465 -20.82 -15.47 19.88
CA TRP A 465 -22.24 -15.58 20.28
C TRP A 465 -22.86 -14.23 20.69
N CYS A 466 -22.05 -13.19 20.89
CA CYS A 466 -22.53 -11.88 21.30
C CYS A 466 -23.29 -11.16 20.19
N ALA A 467 -24.25 -10.32 20.56
CA ALA A 467 -24.86 -9.36 19.63
C ALA A 467 -23.85 -8.30 19.17
N GLN A 468 -24.13 -7.73 18.02
CA GLN A 468 -23.47 -6.50 17.54
C GLN A 468 -24.42 -5.32 17.72
N ASP A 469 -23.86 -4.17 18.11
CA ASP A 469 -24.63 -2.93 18.19
C ASP A 469 -25.16 -2.51 16.81
N ARG A 470 -26.38 -2.06 16.76
CA ARG A 470 -26.98 -1.52 15.54
C ARG A 470 -26.46 -0.12 15.22
N PRO A 471 -26.56 0.35 13.98
CA PRO A 471 -26.06 1.68 13.58
C PRO A 471 -26.60 2.82 14.46
N GLY A 472 -27.86 2.74 14.93
CA GLY A 472 -28.44 3.73 15.84
C GLY A 472 -27.73 3.81 17.17
N GLU A 473 -27.42 2.65 17.77
CA GLU A 473 -26.71 2.57 19.04
C GLU A 473 -25.24 3.02 18.90
N ILE A 474 -24.59 2.64 17.81
CA ILE A 474 -23.23 3.12 17.48
C ILE A 474 -23.21 4.65 17.38
N ARG A 475 -24.18 5.25 16.66
CA ARG A 475 -24.30 6.72 16.57
C ARG A 475 -24.53 7.37 17.94
N ARG A 476 -25.35 6.75 18.81
CA ARG A 476 -25.56 7.23 20.17
C ARG A 476 -24.25 7.24 20.99
N LYS A 477 -23.52 6.14 20.97
CA LYS A 477 -22.21 6.01 21.65
C LYS A 477 -21.18 6.99 21.08
N GLN A 478 -21.12 7.17 19.77
CA GLN A 478 -20.26 8.18 19.13
C GLN A 478 -20.62 9.61 19.55
N ALA A 479 -21.92 9.91 19.71
CA ALA A 479 -22.37 11.20 20.23
C ALA A 479 -21.91 11.40 21.69
N LEU A 480 -22.00 10.35 22.52
CA LEU A 480 -21.51 10.35 23.89
C LEU A 480 -20.01 10.62 23.97
N LEU A 481 -19.22 9.99 23.12
CA LEU A 481 -17.78 10.25 23.00
C LEU A 481 -17.51 11.74 22.69
N ARG A 482 -18.19 12.30 21.68
CA ARG A 482 -18.04 13.72 21.32
C ARG A 482 -18.37 14.67 22.46
N MET A 483 -19.46 14.42 23.19
CA MET A 483 -19.88 15.25 24.33
C MET A 483 -18.88 15.17 25.51
N THR A 484 -18.10 14.10 25.60
CA THR A 484 -17.13 13.89 26.69
C THR A 484 -15.80 14.59 26.43
N VAL A 485 -15.46 14.91 25.18
CA VAL A 485 -14.21 15.61 24.85
C VAL A 485 -14.23 17.05 25.36
N ARG A 486 -13.21 17.42 26.16
CA ARG A 486 -13.07 18.77 26.74
C ARG A 486 -11.86 19.55 26.22
N ASP A 487 -10.86 18.87 25.66
CA ASP A 487 -9.58 19.46 25.28
C ASP A 487 -9.40 19.38 23.75
N ARG A 488 -9.09 20.53 23.11
CA ARG A 488 -8.93 20.61 21.64
C ARG A 488 -7.69 19.87 21.10
N GLN A 489 -6.71 19.57 21.95
CA GLN A 489 -5.52 18.80 21.59
C GLN A 489 -5.75 17.29 21.66
N LEU A 490 -6.91 16.85 22.20
CA LEU A 490 -7.39 15.49 22.08
C LEU A 490 -8.17 15.35 20.77
N ARG A 491 -7.59 14.64 19.82
CA ARG A 491 -8.25 14.36 18.55
C ARG A 491 -9.05 13.07 18.67
N LEU A 492 -10.36 13.17 18.50
CA LEU A 492 -11.25 12.01 18.42
C LEU A 492 -11.51 11.66 16.95
N LYS A 493 -11.27 10.39 16.60
CA LYS A 493 -11.61 9.80 15.30
C LYS A 493 -12.46 8.55 15.55
N TYR A 494 -13.42 8.28 14.69
CA TYR A 494 -14.19 7.04 14.70
C TYR A 494 -14.58 6.65 13.27
N HIS A 495 -14.79 5.34 13.06
CA HIS A 495 -15.19 4.78 11.78
C HIS A 495 -16.70 4.94 11.56
N HIS A 496 -17.10 4.93 10.31
CA HIS A 496 -18.50 4.98 9.93
C HIS A 496 -19.25 3.73 10.42
N GLY A 497 -20.38 3.92 11.11
CA GLY A 497 -21.11 2.80 11.74
C GLY A 497 -21.76 1.84 10.73
N GLY A 498 -22.12 2.32 9.55
CA GLY A 498 -22.67 1.51 8.47
C GLY A 498 -21.69 0.48 7.93
N VAL A 499 -20.41 0.86 7.77
CA VAL A 499 -19.36 -0.07 7.36
C VAL A 499 -19.26 -1.25 8.33
N SER A 500 -19.23 -0.99 9.65
CA SER A 500 -19.19 -2.05 10.66
C SER A 500 -20.49 -2.87 10.71
N TRP A 501 -21.62 -2.27 10.39
CA TRP A 501 -22.90 -2.97 10.28
C TRP A 501 -22.88 -4.03 9.17
N VAL A 502 -22.45 -3.66 7.95
CA VAL A 502 -22.32 -4.59 6.83
C VAL A 502 -21.27 -5.66 7.12
N GLU A 503 -20.13 -5.27 7.69
CA GLU A 503 -19.09 -6.20 8.13
C GLU A 503 -19.67 -7.28 9.06
N GLY A 504 -20.51 -6.89 10.01
CA GLY A 504 -21.16 -7.83 10.95
C GLY A 504 -22.15 -8.77 10.29
N LEU A 505 -22.95 -8.27 9.33
CA LEU A 505 -23.84 -9.10 8.55
C LEU A 505 -23.08 -10.17 7.77
N LEU A 506 -21.97 -9.79 7.14
CA LEU A 506 -21.15 -10.72 6.35
C LEU A 506 -20.35 -11.68 7.24
N ALA A 507 -19.71 -11.18 8.31
CA ALA A 507 -18.91 -12.00 9.24
C ALA A 507 -19.75 -12.99 10.05
N ARG A 508 -21.04 -12.78 10.17
CA ARG A 508 -21.95 -13.63 10.95
C ARG A 508 -23.00 -14.32 10.09
N GLY A 509 -23.01 -14.02 8.78
CA GLY A 509 -23.98 -14.49 7.81
C GLY A 509 -23.87 -15.96 7.49
N ASP A 510 -24.91 -16.54 6.96
CA ASP A 510 -24.91 -17.86 6.35
C ASP A 510 -24.93 -17.74 4.82
N ARG A 511 -25.10 -18.85 4.12
CA ARG A 511 -25.08 -18.92 2.65
C ARG A 511 -26.10 -18.00 1.97
N ARG A 512 -27.21 -17.64 2.63
CA ARG A 512 -28.21 -16.69 2.09
C ARG A 512 -27.62 -15.29 1.86
N MET A 513 -26.56 -14.94 2.58
CA MET A 513 -25.87 -13.66 2.37
C MET A 513 -25.26 -13.52 0.97
N ALA A 514 -25.00 -14.63 0.27
CA ALA A 514 -24.51 -14.59 -1.10
C ALA A 514 -25.46 -13.80 -2.03
N ALA A 515 -26.77 -14.02 -1.92
CA ALA A 515 -27.76 -13.27 -2.69
C ALA A 515 -27.76 -11.77 -2.36
N VAL A 516 -27.54 -11.41 -1.09
CA VAL A 516 -27.43 -10.01 -0.65
C VAL A 516 -26.17 -9.35 -1.23
N VAL A 517 -25.02 -10.03 -1.18
CA VAL A 517 -23.74 -9.57 -1.77
C VAL A 517 -23.91 -9.35 -3.28
N GLU A 518 -24.52 -10.31 -3.99
CA GLU A 518 -24.73 -10.17 -5.43
C GLU A 518 -25.70 -9.04 -5.76
N HIS A 519 -26.80 -8.89 -4.99
CA HIS A 519 -27.75 -7.81 -5.22
C HIS A 519 -27.09 -6.45 -5.00
N ALA A 520 -26.34 -6.27 -3.91
CA ALA A 520 -25.59 -5.04 -3.62
C ALA A 520 -24.54 -4.75 -4.72
N TRP A 521 -23.81 -5.77 -5.17
CA TRP A 521 -22.86 -5.65 -6.25
C TRP A 521 -23.51 -5.24 -7.58
N ARG A 522 -24.64 -5.83 -7.95
CA ARG A 522 -25.43 -5.44 -9.14
C ARG A 522 -25.98 -4.03 -9.05
N ALA A 523 -26.28 -3.57 -7.83
CA ALA A 523 -26.67 -2.18 -7.55
C ALA A 523 -25.47 -1.19 -7.54
N GLY A 524 -24.26 -1.67 -7.80
CA GLY A 524 -23.05 -0.85 -7.92
C GLY A 524 -22.22 -0.74 -6.65
N ALA A 525 -22.42 -1.60 -5.64
CA ALA A 525 -21.54 -1.66 -4.49
C ALA A 525 -20.14 -2.15 -4.92
N ARG A 526 -19.13 -1.38 -4.54
CA ARG A 526 -17.70 -1.62 -4.83
C ARG A 526 -16.90 -1.04 -3.69
N PHE A 527 -15.81 -1.71 -3.34
CA PHE A 527 -14.87 -1.21 -2.33
C PHE A 527 -15.59 -0.76 -1.04
N ASP A 528 -16.47 -1.60 -0.50
CA ASP A 528 -17.30 -1.28 0.66
C ASP A 528 -16.49 -0.97 1.94
N GLY A 529 -15.20 -1.27 1.97
CA GLY A 529 -14.25 -0.83 3.00
C GLY A 529 -13.76 0.61 2.86
N TRP A 530 -14.07 1.32 1.76
CA TRP A 530 -13.66 2.69 1.47
C TRP A 530 -14.83 3.64 1.71
N GLU A 531 -14.72 4.51 2.75
CA GLU A 531 -15.82 5.37 3.20
C GLU A 531 -16.39 6.26 2.08
N GLU A 532 -15.59 6.67 1.10
CA GLU A 532 -16.01 7.50 -0.02
C GLU A 532 -16.88 6.76 -1.06
N LEU A 533 -16.87 5.43 -1.07
CA LEU A 533 -17.64 4.61 -2.01
C LEU A 533 -18.76 3.82 -1.31
N PHE A 534 -18.68 3.75 0.01
CA PHE A 534 -19.66 3.02 0.81
C PHE A 534 -21.06 3.70 0.81
N ASP A 535 -22.11 2.91 0.64
CA ASP A 535 -23.49 3.40 0.58
C ASP A 535 -24.41 2.46 1.38
N ASP A 536 -24.84 2.90 2.56
CA ASP A 536 -25.76 2.16 3.44
C ASP A 536 -27.05 1.75 2.71
N ALA A 537 -27.61 2.63 1.88
CA ALA A 537 -28.90 2.42 1.24
C ALA A 537 -28.89 1.25 0.25
N ARG A 538 -27.77 0.99 -0.42
CA ARG A 538 -27.61 -0.17 -1.31
C ARG A 538 -27.72 -1.48 -0.56
N TRP A 539 -27.09 -1.56 0.61
CA TRP A 539 -27.14 -2.75 1.45
C TRP A 539 -28.49 -2.96 2.11
N GLU A 540 -29.16 -1.89 2.57
CA GLU A 540 -30.54 -1.96 3.07
C GLU A 540 -31.51 -2.46 2.00
N ALA A 541 -31.39 -1.94 0.78
CA ALA A 541 -32.19 -2.38 -0.37
C ALA A 541 -31.92 -3.86 -0.70
N ALA A 542 -30.64 -4.31 -0.67
CA ALA A 542 -30.27 -5.69 -0.93
C ALA A 542 -30.83 -6.67 0.12
N LEU A 543 -30.77 -6.32 1.41
CA LEU A 543 -31.38 -7.11 2.49
C LEU A 543 -32.88 -7.24 2.31
N THR A 544 -33.53 -6.12 1.99
CA THR A 544 -35.01 -6.09 1.76
C THR A 544 -35.40 -6.94 0.56
N ALA A 545 -34.68 -6.81 -0.56
CA ALA A 545 -34.95 -7.57 -1.77
C ALA A 545 -34.75 -9.08 -1.59
N CYS A 546 -33.81 -9.47 -0.74
CA CYS A 546 -33.52 -10.88 -0.42
C CYS A 546 -34.37 -11.42 0.75
N GLY A 547 -35.20 -10.59 1.39
CA GLY A 547 -36.04 -11.01 2.54
C GLY A 547 -35.24 -11.38 3.77
N ILE A 548 -34.08 -10.78 3.98
CA ILE A 548 -33.17 -11.06 5.09
C ILE A 548 -33.51 -10.19 6.29
N ASP A 549 -33.82 -10.84 7.41
CA ASP A 549 -33.94 -10.17 8.70
C ASP A 549 -32.56 -10.00 9.32
N GLN A 550 -32.07 -8.77 9.33
CA GLN A 550 -30.78 -8.40 9.93
C GLN A 550 -30.67 -8.76 11.41
N ASP A 551 -31.79 -8.77 12.15
CA ASP A 551 -31.82 -9.03 13.58
C ASP A 551 -31.47 -10.48 13.90
N ALA A 552 -31.84 -11.41 13.05
CA ALA A 552 -31.41 -12.81 13.16
C ALA A 552 -29.89 -12.98 13.05
N TYR A 553 -29.22 -12.12 12.27
CA TYR A 553 -27.79 -12.18 12.09
C TYR A 553 -27.01 -11.41 13.15
N LEU A 554 -27.48 -10.24 13.57
CA LEU A 554 -26.77 -9.34 14.49
C LEU A 554 -27.11 -9.58 15.96
N GLY A 555 -28.14 -10.34 16.27
CA GLY A 555 -28.58 -10.67 17.63
C GLY A 555 -27.63 -11.60 18.39
N THR A 556 -27.85 -11.74 19.69
CA THR A 556 -27.18 -12.76 20.50
C THR A 556 -27.64 -14.17 20.07
N ARG A 557 -26.69 -15.08 19.96
CA ARG A 557 -26.95 -16.50 19.62
C ARG A 557 -26.87 -17.38 20.85
N PRO A 558 -27.71 -18.41 20.96
CA PRO A 558 -27.56 -19.44 21.99
C PRO A 558 -26.19 -20.11 21.86
N VAL A 559 -25.54 -20.39 22.98
CA VAL A 559 -24.23 -21.08 22.98
C VAL A 559 -24.33 -22.54 22.57
N THR A 560 -25.53 -23.08 22.43
CA THR A 560 -25.87 -24.44 21.97
C THR A 560 -26.16 -24.49 20.48
N ALA A 561 -26.38 -23.32 19.84
CA ALA A 561 -26.70 -23.24 18.44
C ALA A 561 -25.50 -23.65 17.58
N ARG A 562 -25.78 -24.34 16.47
CA ARG A 562 -24.80 -24.60 15.43
C ARG A 562 -24.57 -23.31 14.64
N LEU A 563 -23.31 -23.06 14.32
CA LEU A 563 -22.89 -21.85 13.61
C LEU A 563 -22.50 -22.17 12.17
N PRO A 564 -22.65 -21.25 11.22
CA PRO A 564 -22.34 -21.48 9.80
C PRO A 564 -20.89 -21.91 9.52
N TRP A 565 -19.98 -21.76 10.47
CA TRP A 565 -18.55 -22.10 10.36
C TRP A 565 -18.11 -23.31 11.21
N ASP A 566 -19.02 -24.02 11.90
CA ASP A 566 -18.66 -25.12 12.82
C ASP A 566 -18.08 -26.37 12.13
N HIS A 567 -18.26 -26.47 10.82
CA HIS A 567 -17.64 -27.51 9.99
C HIS A 567 -16.13 -27.28 9.77
N LEU A 568 -15.58 -26.14 10.18
CA LEU A 568 -14.17 -25.79 10.02
C LEU A 568 -13.45 -25.91 11.37
N ASP A 569 -12.39 -26.73 11.40
CA ASP A 569 -11.55 -26.92 12.58
C ASP A 569 -10.31 -26.02 12.49
N VAL A 570 -10.33 -24.91 13.24
CA VAL A 570 -9.20 -23.98 13.33
C VAL A 570 -8.13 -24.40 14.36
N GLY A 571 -8.17 -25.66 14.82
CA GLY A 571 -7.18 -26.25 15.71
C GLY A 571 -7.34 -25.85 17.19
N LEU A 572 -8.54 -25.43 17.59
CA LEU A 572 -8.88 -25.17 18.99
C LEU A 572 -9.67 -26.34 19.56
N GLU A 573 -9.42 -26.69 20.83
CA GLU A 573 -10.18 -27.72 21.52
C GLU A 573 -11.66 -27.38 21.66
N ASP A 574 -12.52 -28.37 21.50
CA ASP A 574 -13.96 -28.20 21.68
C ASP A 574 -14.25 -27.68 23.10
N GLY A 575 -15.08 -26.67 23.20
CA GLY A 575 -15.42 -25.99 24.46
C GLY A 575 -14.46 -24.91 24.95
N PHE A 576 -13.26 -24.76 24.36
CA PHE A 576 -12.32 -23.70 24.71
C PHE A 576 -12.93 -22.29 24.54
N LEU A 577 -13.50 -22.02 23.37
CA LEU A 577 -14.14 -20.71 23.10
C LEU A 577 -15.28 -20.43 24.08
N LEU A 578 -16.08 -21.44 24.40
CA LEU A 578 -17.18 -21.32 25.37
C LEU A 578 -16.68 -21.06 26.81
N ALA A 579 -15.58 -21.70 27.19
CA ALA A 579 -14.95 -21.46 28.50
C ALA A 579 -14.46 -19.99 28.62
N GLU A 580 -13.83 -19.48 27.57
CA GLU A 580 -13.36 -18.08 27.51
C GLU A 580 -14.53 -17.09 27.42
N TYR A 581 -15.61 -17.40 26.70
CA TYR A 581 -16.85 -16.63 26.70
C TYR A 581 -17.43 -16.50 28.11
N ARG A 582 -17.53 -17.60 28.85
CA ARG A 582 -18.04 -17.60 30.24
C ARG A 582 -17.15 -16.79 31.19
N LYS A 583 -15.82 -16.80 30.98
CA LYS A 583 -14.89 -15.93 31.72
C LYS A 583 -15.11 -14.46 31.36
N ALA A 584 -15.31 -14.15 30.06
CA ALA A 584 -15.61 -12.79 29.60
C ALA A 584 -16.84 -12.21 30.31
N MET A 585 -17.95 -12.98 30.31
CA MET A 585 -19.20 -12.54 30.96
C MET A 585 -19.08 -12.35 32.46
N LYS A 586 -18.04 -12.89 33.09
CA LYS A 586 -17.72 -12.71 34.51
C LYS A 586 -16.60 -11.70 34.77
N GLY A 587 -16.11 -11.02 33.73
CA GLY A 587 -15.00 -10.06 33.83
C GLY A 587 -13.69 -10.71 34.34
N ARG A 588 -13.49 -12.02 34.08
CA ARG A 588 -12.28 -12.72 34.54
C ARG A 588 -11.25 -12.76 33.43
N ALA A 589 -10.08 -12.20 33.69
CA ALA A 589 -8.95 -12.28 32.76
C ALA A 589 -8.31 -13.67 32.76
N SER A 590 -7.66 -14.02 31.66
CA SER A 590 -6.79 -15.19 31.47
C SER A 590 -5.36 -14.70 31.20
N PRO A 591 -4.34 -15.36 31.79
CA PRO A 591 -2.95 -14.91 31.62
C PRO A 591 -2.44 -15.17 30.19
N PRO A 592 -1.40 -14.44 29.73
CA PRO A 592 -0.80 -14.65 28.42
C PRO A 592 -0.08 -16.00 28.34
N CYS A 593 -0.22 -16.67 27.19
CA CYS A 593 0.35 -17.99 26.93
C CYS A 593 1.87 -17.91 26.64
N GLY A 594 2.62 -18.95 26.99
CA GLY A 594 4.05 -19.08 26.66
C GLY A 594 4.98 -18.14 27.40
N LYS A 595 4.47 -17.32 28.32
CA LYS A 595 5.27 -16.47 29.21
C LYS A 595 5.50 -17.13 30.55
N VAL A 596 6.53 -16.71 31.26
CA VAL A 596 6.77 -17.16 32.65
C VAL A 596 5.61 -16.73 33.55
N ALA A 597 5.18 -17.61 34.43
CA ALA A 597 4.06 -17.35 35.34
C ALA A 597 4.28 -16.05 36.14
N GLY A 598 3.31 -15.12 36.02
CA GLY A 598 3.36 -13.80 36.63
C GLY A 598 4.21 -12.76 35.88
N ALA A 599 4.82 -13.09 34.74
CA ALA A 599 5.54 -12.13 33.89
C ALA A 599 4.66 -11.72 32.68
N LEU A 600 4.69 -10.43 32.33
CA LEU A 600 4.04 -9.90 31.13
C LEU A 600 4.99 -9.73 29.94
N VAL A 601 6.30 -9.74 30.19
CA VAL A 601 7.37 -9.59 29.21
C VAL A 601 8.36 -10.74 29.32
N HIS A 602 9.04 -11.04 28.22
CA HIS A 602 10.10 -12.01 28.16
C HIS A 602 11.41 -11.42 28.69
N HIS A 603 12.30 -12.30 29.19
CA HIS A 603 13.66 -11.88 29.57
C HIS A 603 14.44 -11.43 28.33
N THR A 604 15.20 -10.36 28.46
CA THR A 604 15.96 -9.75 27.33
C THR A 604 17.39 -10.28 27.23
N ASN A 605 17.81 -11.14 28.19
CA ASN A 605 19.14 -11.71 28.22
C ASN A 605 19.13 -13.15 28.77
N LEU A 606 20.21 -13.88 28.45
CA LEU A 606 20.36 -15.29 28.77
C LEU A 606 20.48 -15.55 30.29
N THR A 607 21.21 -14.70 31.00
CA THR A 607 21.44 -14.86 32.48
C THR A 607 20.13 -14.89 33.24
N ASP A 608 19.25 -13.91 33.00
CA ASP A 608 17.95 -13.83 33.68
C ASP A 608 17.01 -14.95 33.21
N ALA A 609 17.05 -15.28 31.90
CA ALA A 609 16.20 -16.33 31.32
C ALA A 609 16.53 -17.73 31.87
N VAL A 610 17.81 -18.02 32.09
CA VAL A 610 18.29 -19.29 32.70
C VAL A 610 18.00 -19.33 34.20
N ALA A 611 18.16 -18.19 34.89
CA ALA A 611 17.92 -18.12 36.35
C ALA A 611 16.43 -18.29 36.70
N ASP A 612 15.52 -17.93 35.82
CA ASP A 612 14.08 -18.02 36.08
C ASP A 612 13.56 -19.44 35.81
N GLN A 613 13.35 -20.19 36.89
CA GLN A 613 12.86 -21.59 36.87
C GLN A 613 11.32 -21.71 36.91
N ARG A 614 10.57 -20.60 36.95
CA ARG A 614 9.11 -20.64 36.93
C ARG A 614 8.58 -21.27 35.65
N LYS A 615 7.44 -21.94 35.73
CA LYS A 615 6.79 -22.59 34.57
C LYS A 615 6.27 -21.53 33.59
N LEU A 616 6.28 -21.88 32.31
CA LEU A 616 5.54 -21.12 31.31
C LEU A 616 4.05 -21.38 31.44
N VAL A 617 3.24 -20.37 31.21
CA VAL A 617 1.77 -20.45 31.27
C VAL A 617 1.25 -21.16 30.02
N CYS A 618 0.36 -22.15 30.19
CA CYS A 618 -0.49 -22.71 29.14
C CYS A 618 -1.85 -22.03 29.17
N TYR A 619 -2.42 -21.83 27.99
CA TYR A 619 -3.77 -21.26 27.82
C TYR A 619 -4.84 -22.37 27.68
N ASP A 620 -4.43 -23.63 27.65
CA ASP A 620 -5.27 -24.82 27.47
C ASP A 620 -6.22 -24.74 26.26
N CYS A 621 -5.67 -24.25 25.15
CA CYS A 621 -6.45 -24.04 23.91
C CYS A 621 -6.55 -25.28 23.02
N GLY A 622 -5.94 -26.42 23.44
CA GLY A 622 -5.97 -27.70 22.71
C GLY A 622 -4.86 -27.87 21.65
N VAL A 623 -4.06 -26.83 21.40
CA VAL A 623 -2.96 -26.91 20.39
C VAL A 623 -1.82 -27.82 20.85
N ALA A 624 -1.73 -28.13 22.15
CA ALA A 624 -0.72 -28.99 22.78
C ALA A 624 0.73 -28.54 22.48
N CYS A 625 1.04 -27.26 22.72
CA CYS A 625 2.40 -26.73 22.55
C CYS A 625 3.38 -27.39 23.52
N ASP A 626 4.57 -27.71 23.02
CA ASP A 626 5.69 -28.08 23.87
C ASP A 626 6.33 -26.82 24.50
N LEU A 627 5.98 -26.57 25.76
CA LEU A 627 6.48 -25.41 26.48
C LEU A 627 7.97 -25.52 26.83
N SER A 628 8.52 -26.75 26.88
CA SER A 628 9.95 -26.98 27.12
C SER A 628 10.76 -26.55 25.89
N THR A 629 10.35 -27.05 24.72
CA THR A 629 10.95 -26.62 23.44
C THR A 629 10.83 -25.11 23.27
N MET A 630 9.69 -24.49 23.52
CA MET A 630 9.54 -23.02 23.47
C MET A 630 10.51 -22.26 24.37
N ARG A 631 10.85 -22.82 25.54
CA ARG A 631 11.86 -22.24 26.44
C ARG A 631 13.28 -22.42 25.87
N GLU A 632 13.60 -23.58 25.36
CA GLU A 632 14.90 -23.89 24.75
C GLU A 632 15.16 -23.00 23.54
N ASP A 633 14.22 -22.88 22.61
CA ASP A 633 14.29 -22.04 21.43
C ASP A 633 14.60 -20.58 21.82
N ARG A 634 13.97 -20.08 22.87
CA ARG A 634 14.23 -18.73 23.39
C ARG A 634 15.68 -18.59 23.89
N LEU A 635 16.20 -19.58 24.62
CA LEU A 635 17.59 -19.54 25.07
C LEU A 635 18.57 -19.60 23.89
N VAL A 636 18.24 -20.39 22.86
CA VAL A 636 19.01 -20.42 21.60
C VAL A 636 19.00 -19.07 20.92
N ALA A 637 17.83 -18.43 20.78
CA ALA A 637 17.71 -17.12 20.16
C ALA A 637 18.51 -16.03 20.90
N LEU A 638 18.47 -16.01 22.24
CA LEU A 638 19.25 -15.06 23.04
C LEU A 638 20.76 -15.26 22.87
N ARG A 639 21.23 -16.53 22.73
CA ARG A 639 22.64 -16.84 22.45
C ARG A 639 23.05 -16.35 21.07
N ALA A 640 22.25 -16.64 20.04
CA ALA A 640 22.52 -16.23 18.65
C ALA A 640 22.61 -14.71 18.51
N LEU A 641 21.84 -13.98 19.31
CA LEU A 641 21.88 -12.53 19.37
C LEU A 641 23.02 -11.96 20.24
N GLY A 642 23.77 -12.81 20.95
CA GLY A 642 24.83 -12.38 21.86
C GLY A 642 24.29 -11.68 23.12
N ALA A 643 23.03 -11.86 23.46
CA ALA A 643 22.38 -11.26 24.61
C ALA A 643 22.65 -12.07 25.89
N THR A 644 23.91 -12.15 26.30
CA THR A 644 24.36 -13.02 27.42
C THR A 644 24.05 -12.45 28.81
N ALA A 645 24.11 -11.12 28.97
CA ALA A 645 23.93 -10.43 30.26
C ALA A 645 23.03 -9.20 30.09
N PRO A 646 22.44 -8.71 31.18
CA PRO A 646 21.69 -7.45 31.15
C PRO A 646 22.53 -6.32 30.58
N ARG A 647 21.96 -5.55 29.65
CA ARG A 647 22.62 -4.33 29.15
C ARG A 647 22.73 -3.33 30.28
N PRO A 648 23.87 -2.66 30.48
CA PRO A 648 23.95 -1.55 31.40
C PRO A 648 22.96 -0.48 30.94
N ARG A 649 22.14 0.00 31.88
CA ARG A 649 21.25 1.13 31.59
C ARG A 649 22.10 2.31 31.14
N PRO A 650 21.76 2.98 30.03
CA PRO A 650 22.42 4.23 29.70
C PRO A 650 22.25 5.15 30.92
N VAL A 651 23.36 5.62 31.45
CA VAL A 651 23.32 6.66 32.49
C VAL A 651 22.69 7.86 31.83
N ALA A 652 21.50 8.25 32.25
CA ALA A 652 20.89 9.48 31.76
C ALA A 652 21.94 10.59 31.94
N PRO A 653 22.19 11.43 30.93
CA PRO A 653 23.12 12.53 31.09
C PRO A 653 22.69 13.30 32.33
N ALA A 654 23.62 13.47 33.27
CA ALA A 654 23.37 14.16 34.51
C ALA A 654 22.70 15.49 34.19
N ARG A 655 21.50 15.72 34.71
CA ARG A 655 20.91 17.05 34.71
C ARG A 655 21.96 17.96 35.33
N ILE A 656 22.44 18.94 34.60
CA ILE A 656 23.18 20.05 35.17
C ILE A 656 22.12 20.84 35.91
N ASP A 657 21.92 20.46 37.15
CA ASP A 657 21.14 21.26 38.13
C ASP A 657 21.90 22.55 38.38
N GLY A 658 21.58 23.54 37.57
CA GLY A 658 21.91 24.93 37.85
C GLY A 658 20.88 25.49 38.86
N ASP A 659 20.90 24.98 40.05
CA ASP A 659 20.18 25.59 41.13
C ASP A 659 21.04 26.65 41.79
N ALA A 660 20.96 27.87 41.27
CA ALA A 660 21.33 29.05 42.02
C ALA A 660 20.03 29.60 42.60
N SER A 661 19.81 29.28 43.87
CA SER A 661 18.79 29.89 44.72
C SER A 661 18.91 31.41 44.64
N LEU A 662 17.93 32.05 44.02
CA LEU A 662 17.67 33.49 44.23
C LEU A 662 16.50 33.62 45.18
N ASP A 663 16.86 33.94 46.37
CA ASP A 663 16.03 34.44 47.45
C ASP A 663 15.26 35.71 47.00
N VAL A 664 13.93 35.63 46.95
CA VAL A 664 13.08 36.80 46.63
C VAL A 664 12.36 37.17 47.93
N SER A 665 12.95 38.09 48.65
CA SER A 665 12.26 38.88 49.63
C SER A 665 11.50 40.03 48.98
N GLU A 666 10.25 40.17 49.38
CA GLU A 666 9.25 41.21 49.10
C GLU A 666 9.75 42.65 48.98
N ARG A 667 9.16 43.38 48.07
CA ARG A 667 8.55 44.70 48.21
C ARG A 667 8.12 45.32 46.87
N GLY A 668 6.78 45.54 46.70
CA GLY A 668 6.18 46.85 46.75
C GLY A 668 6.13 47.65 45.46
N GLY A 669 4.96 47.67 44.81
CA GLY A 669 4.26 48.85 44.32
C GLY A 669 4.84 49.69 43.15
N GLY A 670 4.00 49.86 42.07
CA GLY A 670 4.06 51.03 41.26
C GLY A 670 4.04 50.83 39.75
N SER A 671 2.88 51.03 39.13
CA SER A 671 2.65 51.40 37.73
C SER A 671 2.64 52.93 37.61
N PRO A 672 2.53 53.55 36.40
CA PRO A 672 3.02 53.28 35.05
C PRO A 672 3.77 54.49 34.43
N ALA A 673 4.34 54.34 33.24
CA ALA A 673 4.29 55.35 32.18
C ALA A 673 5.24 55.05 31.00
N GLU A 674 4.73 55.34 29.83
CA GLU A 674 5.24 55.46 28.47
C GLU A 674 6.66 56.01 28.27
N HIS A 675 7.38 55.54 27.27
CA HIS A 675 7.87 56.21 26.07
C HIS A 675 9.07 55.52 25.39
N ASP A 676 8.88 55.21 24.13
CA ASP A 676 9.68 55.52 22.94
C ASP A 676 11.21 55.37 22.92
N GLY A 677 11.69 54.76 21.81
CA GLY A 677 12.97 55.16 21.25
C GLY A 677 14.06 54.14 21.05
N GLY A 678 14.11 53.54 19.94
CA GLY A 678 15.23 53.32 19.03
C GLY A 678 16.54 52.74 19.57
N GLY A 679 17.00 51.67 18.95
CA GLY A 679 18.42 51.30 19.03
C GLY A 679 18.73 49.92 18.47
N ARG A 680 19.19 49.87 17.24
CA ARG A 680 19.77 48.70 16.55
C ARG A 680 21.01 48.20 17.32
N GLY A 681 21.09 46.84 17.48
CA GLY A 681 22.30 46.19 17.91
C GLY A 681 22.19 44.70 17.58
N GLY A 682 22.70 44.32 16.43
CA GLY A 682 22.72 42.93 16.00
C GLY A 682 23.87 42.12 16.64
N GLY A 683 23.73 40.82 16.61
CA GLY A 683 24.83 39.86 16.70
C GLY A 683 24.71 38.88 17.86
N GLY A 684 24.54 37.62 17.55
CA GLY A 684 24.97 36.53 18.43
C GLY A 684 23.96 35.43 18.81
N GLY A 685 22.78 35.40 18.21
CA GLY A 685 21.80 34.37 18.53
C GLY A 685 21.68 33.17 17.56
N GLY A 686 22.33 33.23 16.42
CA GLY A 686 22.24 32.18 15.36
C GLY A 686 23.10 30.97 15.62
N ASP A 687 24.29 31.18 16.12
CA ASP A 687 25.31 30.14 16.17
C ASP A 687 25.04 29.04 17.24
N ARG A 688 24.51 29.39 18.39
CA ARG A 688 24.16 28.38 19.43
C ARG A 688 23.01 27.46 19.02
N ARG A 689 22.01 27.99 18.35
CA ARG A 689 20.86 27.16 17.89
C ARG A 689 21.24 26.29 16.71
N GLU A 690 22.15 26.70 15.86
CA GLU A 690 22.69 25.88 14.78
C GLU A 690 23.61 24.78 15.29
N VAL A 691 24.46 25.03 16.25
CA VAL A 691 25.34 24.04 16.91
C VAL A 691 24.51 23.02 17.69
N GLU A 692 23.49 23.45 18.45
CA GLU A 692 22.56 22.51 19.12
C GLU A 692 21.70 21.69 18.13
N ARG A 693 21.40 22.26 16.97
CA ARG A 693 20.68 21.57 15.90
C ARG A 693 21.56 20.54 15.19
N ALA A 694 22.82 20.89 14.92
CA ALA A 694 23.83 20.01 14.34
C ALA A 694 24.16 18.84 15.30
N ASP A 695 24.29 19.12 16.60
CA ASP A 695 24.54 18.09 17.63
C ASP A 695 23.35 17.13 17.80
N ARG A 696 22.11 17.58 17.64
CA ARG A 696 20.92 16.69 17.63
C ARG A 696 20.87 15.83 16.38
N VAL A 697 21.25 16.35 15.22
CA VAL A 697 21.34 15.59 13.96
C VAL A 697 22.44 14.55 14.06
N ARG A 698 23.60 14.88 14.62
CA ARG A 698 24.70 13.94 14.90
C ARG A 698 24.31 12.84 15.91
N LYS A 699 23.50 13.16 16.92
CA LYS A 699 23.00 12.17 17.90
C LYS A 699 21.98 11.20 17.30
N ASN A 700 21.32 11.54 16.20
CA ASN A 700 20.33 10.68 15.53
C ASN A 700 20.92 9.70 14.52
N GLY A 701 22.23 9.53 14.44
CA GLY A 701 22.89 8.44 13.69
C GLY A 701 22.79 8.51 12.16
N PHE A 702 22.19 9.54 11.59
CA PHE A 702 22.29 9.79 10.15
C PHE A 702 23.67 10.41 9.86
N HIS A 703 24.39 9.84 8.89
CA HIS A 703 25.63 10.37 8.37
C HIS A 703 25.43 11.85 8.04
N GLY A 704 26.18 12.67 8.74
CA GLY A 704 25.92 14.10 8.74
C GLY A 704 26.27 14.73 7.40
N ALA A 705 25.67 15.84 7.13
CA ALA A 705 25.81 16.70 5.95
C ALA A 705 27.24 17.22 5.66
N ASP A 706 28.26 16.66 6.29
CA ASP A 706 29.67 17.02 6.16
C ASP A 706 30.49 15.96 5.41
N GLN A 707 29.85 14.86 4.93
CA GLN A 707 30.56 13.90 4.08
C GLN A 707 30.82 14.51 2.70
N PRO A 708 32.04 14.30 2.16
CA PRO A 708 32.35 14.74 0.80
C PRO A 708 31.40 14.05 -0.19
N TYR A 709 30.86 14.82 -1.10
CA TYR A 709 29.98 14.31 -2.16
C TYR A 709 30.38 14.90 -3.51
N THR A 710 30.09 14.14 -4.54
CA THR A 710 30.23 14.58 -5.93
C THR A 710 28.85 14.64 -6.57
N THR A 711 28.59 15.70 -7.33
CA THR A 711 27.33 15.83 -8.05
C THR A 711 27.47 15.27 -9.44
N TYR A 712 26.54 14.41 -9.81
CA TYR A 712 26.44 13.82 -11.14
C TYR A 712 25.18 14.33 -11.82
N ARG A 713 25.30 14.73 -13.08
CA ARG A 713 24.15 14.93 -13.97
C ARG A 713 23.98 13.69 -14.79
N LEU A 714 22.81 13.05 -14.65
CA LEU A 714 22.47 11.81 -15.33
C LEU A 714 21.30 12.05 -16.27
N ARG A 715 21.40 11.50 -17.48
CA ARG A 715 20.30 11.41 -18.44
C ARG A 715 19.68 10.03 -18.40
N TYR A 716 18.37 9.98 -18.47
CA TYR A 716 17.65 8.71 -18.47
C TYR A 716 16.45 8.74 -19.42
N THR A 717 16.03 7.55 -19.85
CA THR A 717 14.81 7.37 -20.63
C THR A 717 13.63 7.09 -19.72
N LYS A 718 12.42 7.36 -20.23
CA LYS A 718 11.14 6.99 -19.60
C LYS A 718 10.23 6.43 -20.69
N LEU A 719 10.38 5.15 -21.02
CA LEU A 719 9.76 4.48 -22.16
C LEU A 719 8.86 3.33 -21.74
N GLY A 720 8.04 2.84 -22.64
CA GLY A 720 7.15 1.69 -22.40
C GLY A 720 6.28 1.91 -21.15
N ARG A 721 6.25 0.92 -20.26
CA ARG A 721 5.45 0.97 -19.02
C ARG A 721 5.84 2.13 -18.09
N THR A 722 7.11 2.52 -18.06
CA THR A 722 7.57 3.62 -17.20
C THR A 722 7.04 4.99 -17.64
N ALA A 723 6.59 5.16 -18.90
CA ALA A 723 5.94 6.38 -19.36
C ALA A 723 4.70 6.75 -18.52
N PHE A 724 4.02 5.76 -17.96
CA PHE A 724 2.82 5.92 -17.14
C PHE A 724 3.07 6.08 -15.65
N LEU A 725 4.35 6.20 -15.24
CA LEU A 725 4.70 6.55 -13.86
C LEU A 725 4.58 8.05 -13.64
N GLY A 726 3.97 8.44 -12.53
CA GLY A 726 3.95 9.83 -12.09
C GLY A 726 5.36 10.32 -11.68
N HIS A 727 5.53 11.63 -11.57
CA HIS A 727 6.83 12.21 -11.16
C HIS A 727 7.32 11.67 -9.80
N LEU A 728 6.41 11.53 -8.83
CA LEU A 728 6.75 10.99 -7.51
C LEU A 728 7.09 9.50 -7.55
N ASP A 729 6.47 8.74 -8.45
CA ASP A 729 6.77 7.32 -8.63
C ASP A 729 8.16 7.14 -9.22
N VAL A 730 8.52 7.94 -10.23
CA VAL A 730 9.88 7.97 -10.80
C VAL A 730 10.91 8.37 -9.76
N ALA A 731 10.61 9.35 -8.91
CA ALA A 731 11.50 9.80 -7.84
C ALA A 731 11.79 8.66 -6.83
N ARG A 732 10.76 7.93 -6.41
CA ARG A 732 10.91 6.76 -5.53
C ARG A 732 11.70 5.64 -6.20
N LEU A 733 11.38 5.36 -7.46
CA LEU A 733 12.03 4.32 -8.24
C LEU A 733 13.52 4.60 -8.42
N LEU A 734 13.91 5.83 -8.75
CA LEU A 734 15.30 6.23 -8.88
C LEU A 734 16.05 6.13 -7.54
N ALA A 735 15.48 6.65 -6.43
CA ALA A 735 16.09 6.54 -5.12
C ALA A 735 16.36 5.07 -4.73
N ARG A 736 15.42 4.17 -5.00
CA ARG A 736 15.61 2.72 -4.80
C ARG A 736 16.69 2.14 -5.72
N SER A 737 16.77 2.61 -6.99
CA SER A 737 17.79 2.17 -7.93
C SER A 737 19.19 2.55 -7.50
N PHE A 738 19.40 3.75 -6.94
CA PHE A 738 20.68 4.16 -6.36
C PHE A 738 21.10 3.23 -5.22
N ARG A 739 20.19 2.87 -4.32
CA ARG A 739 20.49 1.91 -3.24
C ARG A 739 20.82 0.53 -3.77
N ARG A 740 20.06 0.00 -4.73
CA ARG A 740 20.36 -1.30 -5.36
C ARG A 740 21.73 -1.30 -6.03
N ALA A 741 22.11 -0.17 -6.63
CA ALA A 741 23.43 0.02 -7.23
C ALA A 741 24.56 0.22 -6.21
N GLN A 742 24.24 0.22 -4.89
CA GLN A 742 25.18 0.53 -3.80
C GLN A 742 25.85 1.90 -3.99
N LEU A 743 25.08 2.89 -4.41
CA LEU A 743 25.49 4.28 -4.55
C LEU A 743 24.89 5.09 -3.40
N GLU A 744 25.73 5.63 -2.53
CA GLU A 744 25.30 6.35 -1.35
C GLU A 744 24.82 7.75 -1.72
N LEU A 745 23.52 7.99 -1.50
CA LEU A 745 22.90 9.29 -1.76
C LEU A 745 23.17 10.25 -0.60
N ALA A 746 23.72 11.41 -0.91
CA ALA A 746 23.77 12.51 0.05
C ALA A 746 22.35 12.93 0.45
N VAL A 747 22.15 13.24 1.74
CA VAL A 747 20.85 13.59 2.28
C VAL A 747 20.77 15.06 2.71
N SER A 748 19.55 15.59 2.75
CA SER A 748 19.31 16.97 3.18
C SER A 748 19.44 17.13 4.70
N ARG A 749 19.85 18.32 5.15
CA ARG A 749 19.87 18.71 6.57
C ARG A 749 18.45 19.01 7.05
N GLY A 750 17.88 18.18 7.89
CA GLY A 750 16.53 18.40 8.43
C GLY A 750 16.04 17.28 9.34
N PHE A 751 14.84 17.46 9.90
CA PHE A 751 14.18 16.45 10.75
C PHE A 751 13.75 15.18 9.99
N SER A 752 13.63 15.27 8.67
CA SER A 752 13.36 14.16 7.76
C SER A 752 14.34 14.28 6.60
N PRO A 753 15.56 13.74 6.73
CA PRO A 753 16.54 13.75 5.67
C PRO A 753 15.96 13.12 4.39
N LYS A 754 16.13 13.82 3.26
CA LYS A 754 15.70 13.33 1.95
C LYS A 754 16.91 13.23 1.02
N PRO A 755 16.96 12.23 0.13
CA PRO A 755 17.96 12.16 -0.92
C PRO A 755 18.08 13.48 -1.69
N ARG A 756 19.31 13.90 -1.94
CA ARG A 756 19.58 15.13 -2.69
C ARG A 756 19.60 14.84 -4.18
N ILE A 757 18.39 14.75 -4.74
CA ILE A 757 18.16 14.56 -6.17
C ILE A 757 17.36 15.77 -6.67
N VAL A 758 17.85 16.42 -7.69
CA VAL A 758 17.18 17.54 -8.39
C VAL A 758 16.70 17.02 -9.74
N TYR A 759 15.42 17.17 -10.01
CA TYR A 759 14.80 16.68 -11.24
C TYR A 759 14.70 17.80 -12.29
N GLY A 760 14.76 17.38 -13.54
CA GLY A 760 14.45 18.25 -14.70
C GLY A 760 12.97 18.66 -14.76
N PRO A 761 12.56 19.35 -15.81
CA PRO A 761 11.16 19.76 -16.01
C PRO A 761 10.22 18.56 -16.00
N ALA A 762 9.14 18.64 -15.21
CA ALA A 762 8.16 17.58 -15.09
C ALA A 762 7.59 17.17 -16.45
N LEU A 763 7.40 15.85 -16.66
CA LEU A 763 6.77 15.27 -17.82
C LEU A 763 5.33 14.87 -17.49
N ALA A 764 4.42 15.08 -18.43
CA ALA A 764 3.04 14.64 -18.24
C ALA A 764 2.96 13.10 -18.15
N LEU A 765 1.95 12.61 -17.45
CA LEU A 765 1.67 11.19 -17.33
C LEU A 765 1.35 10.60 -18.72
N GLY A 766 1.80 9.39 -19.00
CA GLY A 766 1.58 8.73 -20.29
C GLY A 766 2.51 9.20 -21.43
N VAL A 767 3.32 10.25 -21.20
CA VAL A 767 4.26 10.74 -22.24
C VAL A 767 5.61 10.05 -22.10
N PRO A 768 6.05 9.25 -23.07
CA PRO A 768 7.39 8.68 -23.10
C PRO A 768 8.45 9.77 -23.32
N SER A 769 9.67 9.51 -22.85
CA SER A 769 10.80 10.45 -23.01
C SER A 769 12.11 9.71 -23.22
N PHE A 770 12.91 10.23 -24.16
CA PHE A 770 14.31 9.82 -24.39
C PHE A 770 15.30 10.69 -23.64
N ALA A 771 14.86 11.78 -23.00
CA ALA A 771 15.74 12.82 -22.50
C ALA A 771 15.27 13.42 -21.18
N GLU A 772 15.09 12.59 -20.17
CA GLU A 772 14.93 13.08 -18.79
C GLU A 772 16.31 13.32 -18.17
N VAL A 773 16.38 14.23 -17.18
CA VAL A 773 17.62 14.61 -16.51
C VAL A 773 17.44 14.74 -15.02
N ILE A 774 18.46 14.31 -14.27
CA ILE A 774 18.58 14.55 -12.84
C ILE A 774 19.99 15.01 -12.49
N ASP A 775 20.11 15.86 -11.46
CA ASP A 775 21.35 16.11 -10.74
C ASP A 775 21.27 15.38 -9.39
N VAL A 776 22.26 14.56 -9.07
CA VAL A 776 22.31 13.75 -7.84
C VAL A 776 23.63 13.95 -7.14
N ASP A 777 23.57 14.12 -5.81
CA ASP A 777 24.76 14.20 -4.97
C ASP A 777 25.02 12.80 -4.38
N LEU A 778 26.19 12.20 -4.72
CA LEU A 778 26.63 10.90 -4.20
C LEU A 778 27.78 11.10 -3.22
N GLU A 779 27.66 10.54 -2.03
CA GLU A 779 28.74 10.50 -1.02
C GLU A 779 29.82 9.53 -1.43
N HIS A 780 31.08 9.84 -1.15
CA HIS A 780 32.23 8.97 -1.44
C HIS A 780 33.19 8.79 -0.27
N GLY A 781 32.83 9.33 0.92
CA GLY A 781 33.68 9.28 2.10
C GLY A 781 35.07 9.91 1.84
N ASP A 782 36.12 9.30 2.38
CA ASP A 782 37.50 9.74 2.17
C ASP A 782 38.11 9.15 0.87
N GLY A 783 37.37 8.35 0.11
CA GLY A 783 37.80 7.75 -1.14
C GLY A 783 37.64 8.67 -2.34
N PRO A 784 38.19 8.29 -3.52
CA PRO A 784 37.95 9.02 -4.77
C PRO A 784 36.48 8.90 -5.20
N SER A 785 35.96 9.95 -5.83
CA SER A 785 34.64 9.88 -6.46
C SER A 785 34.66 8.88 -7.63
N LEU A 786 33.52 8.22 -7.84
CA LEU A 786 33.31 7.31 -8.98
C LEU A 786 33.38 8.11 -10.30
N SER A 787 33.76 7.45 -11.38
CA SER A 787 33.59 8.03 -12.72
C SER A 787 32.09 8.08 -13.07
N ALA A 788 31.71 9.00 -13.93
CA ALA A 788 30.33 9.10 -14.41
C ALA A 788 29.89 7.81 -15.14
N ASP A 789 30.79 7.21 -15.91
CA ASP A 789 30.51 5.94 -16.62
C ASP A 789 30.27 4.77 -15.67
N GLU A 790 31.00 4.73 -14.55
CA GLU A 790 30.79 3.70 -13.52
C GLU A 790 29.41 3.87 -12.84
N VAL A 791 29.02 5.11 -12.54
CA VAL A 791 27.67 5.39 -11.98
C VAL A 791 26.58 4.97 -12.97
N VAL A 792 26.74 5.29 -14.26
CA VAL A 792 25.81 4.88 -15.33
C VAL A 792 25.73 3.35 -15.43
N ALA A 793 26.87 2.66 -15.44
CA ALA A 793 26.90 1.20 -15.55
C ALA A 793 26.24 0.50 -14.35
N ARG A 794 26.52 0.95 -13.12
CA ARG A 794 25.91 0.39 -11.89
C ARG A 794 24.40 0.59 -11.87
N LEU A 795 23.93 1.77 -12.23
CA LEU A 795 22.48 2.06 -12.30
C LEU A 795 21.82 1.28 -13.42
N GLY A 796 22.46 1.18 -14.58
CA GLY A 796 21.93 0.41 -15.73
C GLY A 796 21.67 -1.06 -15.39
N ALA A 797 22.48 -1.65 -14.52
CA ALA A 797 22.30 -3.04 -14.07
C ALA A 797 21.05 -3.27 -13.19
N VAL A 798 20.49 -2.23 -12.57
CA VAL A 798 19.44 -2.36 -11.55
C VAL A 798 18.18 -1.52 -11.83
N CYS A 799 18.21 -0.69 -12.87
CA CYS A 799 17.02 0.04 -13.29
C CYS A 799 16.03 -0.90 -13.99
N PRO A 800 14.72 -0.68 -13.81
CA PRO A 800 13.73 -1.49 -14.52
C PRO A 800 13.69 -1.17 -16.01
N GLU A 801 13.12 -2.08 -16.79
CA GLU A 801 12.88 -1.90 -18.21
C GLU A 801 12.11 -0.60 -18.50
N GLY A 802 12.56 0.15 -19.49
CA GLY A 802 11.99 1.44 -19.89
C GLY A 802 12.58 2.65 -19.18
N LEU A 803 13.32 2.46 -18.07
CA LEU A 803 14.07 3.50 -17.39
C LEU A 803 15.56 3.18 -17.49
N ALA A 804 16.20 3.57 -18.58
CA ALA A 804 17.63 3.36 -18.80
C ALA A 804 18.41 4.64 -18.51
N ILE A 805 19.49 4.55 -17.72
CA ILE A 805 20.45 5.64 -17.56
C ILE A 805 21.39 5.61 -18.77
N ILE A 806 21.32 6.63 -19.61
CA ILE A 806 21.96 6.63 -20.94
C ILE A 806 23.26 7.43 -21.01
N ALA A 807 23.47 8.37 -20.08
CA ALA A 807 24.67 9.17 -20.02
C ALA A 807 24.84 9.79 -18.62
N GLY A 808 26.07 10.11 -18.27
CA GLY A 808 26.41 10.79 -17.02
C GLY A 808 27.61 11.71 -17.18
N GLN A 809 27.64 12.79 -16.36
CA GLN A 809 28.80 13.65 -16.21
C GLN A 809 28.91 14.18 -14.80
N ILE A 810 30.14 14.50 -14.36
CA ILE A 810 30.38 15.18 -13.09
C ILE A 810 30.09 16.68 -13.29
N VAL A 811 29.25 17.23 -12.40
CA VAL A 811 28.92 18.65 -12.40
C VAL A 811 29.89 19.38 -11.46
N PRO A 812 30.66 20.37 -11.97
CA PRO A 812 31.59 21.12 -11.13
C PRO A 812 30.88 21.82 -9.96
N ALA A 813 31.57 21.92 -8.84
CA ALA A 813 31.08 22.70 -7.70
C ALA A 813 30.87 24.17 -8.11
N PRO A 814 29.79 24.83 -7.69
CA PRO A 814 29.59 26.25 -7.97
C PRO A 814 30.67 27.08 -7.26
N PRO A 815 31.01 28.26 -7.80
CA PRO A 815 31.90 29.18 -7.12
C PRO A 815 31.44 29.49 -5.68
N PRO A 816 32.36 29.77 -4.75
CA PRO A 816 31.99 30.10 -3.37
C PRO A 816 30.97 31.25 -3.33
N GLY A 817 29.90 31.11 -2.56
CA GLY A 817 28.82 32.08 -2.42
C GLY A 817 27.75 32.04 -3.50
N HIS A 818 27.86 31.19 -4.51
CA HIS A 818 26.86 31.02 -5.56
C HIS A 818 26.20 29.66 -5.44
N GLY A 819 24.87 29.60 -5.54
CA GLY A 819 24.12 28.34 -5.66
C GLY A 819 24.14 27.84 -7.10
N ARG A 820 23.98 26.52 -7.29
CA ARG A 820 23.77 25.94 -8.63
C ARG A 820 22.45 26.42 -9.22
N PRO A 821 22.41 26.79 -10.50
CA PRO A 821 21.13 27.00 -11.19
C PRO A 821 20.31 25.71 -11.18
N SER A 822 19.00 25.81 -10.95
CA SER A 822 18.11 24.63 -11.05
C SER A 822 18.07 24.11 -12.47
N LEU A 823 17.94 22.78 -12.65
CA LEU A 823 17.82 22.16 -13.97
C LEU A 823 16.73 22.79 -14.84
N GLY A 824 15.60 23.17 -14.22
CA GLY A 824 14.52 23.85 -14.93
C GLY A 824 14.89 25.24 -15.47
N LYS A 825 15.95 25.91 -14.94
CA LYS A 825 16.45 27.17 -15.49
C LYS A 825 17.50 26.97 -16.60
N LEU A 826 18.14 25.81 -16.64
CA LEU A 826 19.10 25.45 -17.66
C LEU A 826 18.41 24.99 -18.94
N VAL A 827 17.24 24.39 -18.84
CA VAL A 827 16.45 23.97 -20.00
C VAL A 827 15.79 25.19 -20.62
N THR A 828 16.13 25.48 -21.87
CA THR A 828 15.58 26.62 -22.63
C THR A 828 14.47 26.21 -23.58
N ALA A 829 14.49 24.99 -24.08
CA ALA A 829 13.45 24.44 -24.94
C ALA A 829 13.33 22.91 -24.78
N THR A 830 12.26 22.34 -25.33
CA THR A 830 11.99 20.91 -25.36
C THR A 830 11.59 20.49 -26.78
N ASP A 831 12.23 19.45 -27.32
CA ASP A 831 11.82 18.84 -28.56
C ASP A 831 10.77 17.76 -28.27
N VAL A 832 9.62 17.85 -28.90
CA VAL A 832 8.49 16.91 -28.72
C VAL A 832 8.02 16.35 -30.06
N ALA A 833 7.82 15.05 -30.11
CA ALA A 833 7.12 14.38 -31.21
C ALA A 833 5.62 14.36 -30.93
N ILE A 834 4.82 14.61 -31.95
CA ILE A 834 3.37 14.62 -31.93
C ILE A 834 2.86 13.77 -33.09
N ALA A 835 2.22 12.65 -32.78
CA ALA A 835 1.60 11.78 -33.76
C ALA A 835 0.08 11.78 -33.60
N PRO A 836 -0.69 11.59 -34.68
CA PRO A 836 -2.14 11.42 -34.61
C PRO A 836 -2.54 10.27 -33.69
N ALA A 837 -3.76 10.32 -33.15
CA ALA A 837 -4.34 9.21 -32.39
C ALA A 837 -4.47 7.95 -33.24
N PRO A 838 -4.46 6.75 -32.64
CA PRO A 838 -4.57 5.48 -33.34
C PRO A 838 -5.98 5.15 -33.88
N ASP A 839 -6.90 6.12 -33.92
CA ASP A 839 -8.33 5.98 -34.23
C ASP A 839 -8.69 5.77 -35.73
N GLY A 840 -7.69 5.37 -36.54
CA GLY A 840 -7.88 5.05 -37.96
C GLY A 840 -7.79 6.25 -38.90
N LEU A 841 -7.63 7.47 -38.43
CA LEU A 841 -7.34 8.63 -39.28
C LEU A 841 -5.84 8.66 -39.61
N ARG A 842 -5.46 8.15 -40.78
CA ARG A 842 -4.10 8.29 -41.27
C ARG A 842 -3.85 9.70 -41.78
N PHE A 843 -2.83 10.34 -41.28
CA PHE A 843 -2.30 11.59 -41.76
C PHE A 843 -1.01 11.29 -42.55
N ASP A 844 -0.98 11.58 -43.83
CA ASP A 844 0.25 11.55 -44.60
C ASP A 844 1.14 12.78 -44.29
N ALA A 845 2.42 12.68 -44.66
CA ALA A 845 3.37 13.77 -44.47
C ALA A 845 2.94 15.08 -45.16
N ALA A 846 2.29 14.97 -46.33
CA ALA A 846 1.84 16.16 -47.07
C ALA A 846 0.71 16.89 -46.33
N ARG A 847 -0.23 16.16 -45.74
CA ARG A 847 -1.31 16.75 -44.93
C ARG A 847 -0.76 17.37 -43.64
N LEU A 848 0.13 16.68 -42.92
CA LEU A 848 0.79 17.24 -41.73
C LEU A 848 1.66 18.44 -42.08
N GLY A 849 2.35 18.43 -43.26
CA GLY A 849 3.12 19.54 -43.77
C GLY A 849 2.28 20.80 -44.00
N ARG A 850 1.10 20.65 -44.60
CA ARG A 850 0.16 21.77 -44.78
C ARG A 850 -0.35 22.32 -43.45
N ILE A 851 -0.62 21.44 -42.48
CA ILE A 851 -1.06 21.81 -41.14
C ILE A 851 0.04 22.58 -40.40
N ALA A 852 1.26 22.06 -40.42
CA ALA A 852 2.44 22.67 -39.80
C ALA A 852 2.77 24.05 -40.43
N ALA A 853 2.75 24.14 -41.71
CA ALA A 853 2.98 25.38 -42.46
C ALA A 853 1.94 26.45 -42.11
N ARG A 854 0.68 26.07 -41.98
CA ARG A 854 -0.39 26.99 -41.58
C ARG A 854 -0.17 27.55 -40.17
N LEU A 855 0.17 26.69 -39.18
CA LEU A 855 0.51 27.15 -37.83
C LEU A 855 1.74 28.04 -37.82
N TRP A 856 2.77 27.68 -38.60
CA TRP A 856 4.02 28.45 -38.70
C TRP A 856 3.80 29.88 -39.25
N ALA A 857 2.91 29.99 -40.26
CA ALA A 857 2.57 31.28 -40.88
C ALA A 857 1.52 32.07 -40.07
N ALA A 858 0.88 31.48 -39.11
CA ALA A 858 -0.16 32.16 -38.31
C ALA A 858 0.47 33.25 -37.44
N PRO A 859 -0.10 34.46 -37.40
CA PRO A 859 0.37 35.53 -36.52
C PRO A 859 0.12 35.25 -35.03
N SER A 860 -0.81 34.35 -34.74
CA SER A 860 -1.21 33.98 -33.37
C SER A 860 -1.90 32.61 -33.38
N ALA A 861 -1.66 31.84 -32.30
CA ALA A 861 -2.37 30.57 -32.07
C ALA A 861 -2.61 30.39 -30.56
N VAL A 862 -3.78 30.82 -30.13
CA VAL A 862 -4.16 30.80 -28.72
C VAL A 862 -4.90 29.52 -28.37
N VAL A 863 -4.47 28.85 -27.32
CA VAL A 863 -5.08 27.62 -26.79
C VAL A 863 -5.45 27.82 -25.32
N ALA A 864 -6.62 27.30 -24.91
CA ALA A 864 -7.07 27.36 -23.52
C ALA A 864 -6.31 26.35 -22.64
N ARG A 865 -5.87 26.82 -21.46
CA ARG A 865 -5.31 26.03 -20.36
C ARG A 865 -6.07 26.33 -19.08
N GLY A 866 -7.19 25.62 -18.85
CA GLY A 866 -8.16 25.98 -17.83
C GLY A 866 -8.69 27.40 -18.09
N ASP A 867 -8.61 28.28 -17.11
CA ASP A 867 -9.07 29.70 -17.23
C ASP A 867 -8.05 30.61 -17.92
N LYS A 868 -6.90 30.09 -18.39
CA LYS A 868 -5.83 30.86 -19.01
C LYS A 868 -5.78 30.64 -20.51
N ALA A 869 -5.50 31.67 -21.27
CA ALA A 869 -5.17 31.61 -22.69
C ALA A 869 -3.65 31.58 -22.87
N ILE A 870 -3.16 30.61 -23.63
CA ILE A 870 -1.72 30.45 -23.91
C ILE A 870 -1.51 30.72 -25.39
N GLU A 871 -0.65 31.68 -25.71
CA GLU A 871 -0.19 31.94 -27.07
C GLU A 871 0.91 30.93 -27.43
N VAL A 872 0.48 29.87 -28.13
CA VAL A 872 1.36 28.71 -28.42
C VAL A 872 2.33 29.04 -29.55
N ARG A 873 1.90 29.88 -30.55
CA ARG A 873 2.73 30.19 -31.72
C ARG A 873 4.07 30.79 -31.33
N ASP A 874 4.08 31.75 -30.39
CA ASP A 874 5.27 32.43 -29.92
C ASP A 874 6.23 31.52 -29.13
N LEU A 875 5.72 30.39 -28.67
CA LEU A 875 6.50 29.38 -27.91
C LEU A 875 7.11 28.30 -28.82
N ILE A 876 6.78 28.27 -30.11
CA ILE A 876 7.32 27.28 -31.06
C ILE A 876 8.52 27.90 -31.78
N GLU A 877 9.71 27.36 -31.48
CA GLU A 877 10.98 27.77 -32.09
C GLU A 877 11.27 27.07 -33.41
N ARG A 878 10.78 25.85 -33.54
CA ARG A 878 11.00 24.98 -34.71
C ARG A 878 9.83 24.00 -34.89
N LEU A 879 9.51 23.72 -36.17
CA LEU A 879 8.43 22.79 -36.50
C LEU A 879 8.82 22.00 -37.76
N ASP A 880 8.97 20.70 -37.65
CA ASP A 880 9.35 19.76 -38.72
C ASP A 880 8.29 18.68 -38.87
N VAL A 881 8.20 18.11 -40.07
CA VAL A 881 7.32 16.99 -40.34
C VAL A 881 8.16 15.81 -40.87
N LEU A 882 8.03 14.68 -40.19
CA LEU A 882 8.62 13.43 -40.60
C LEU A 882 7.57 12.58 -41.35
N GLY A 883 7.90 12.14 -42.58
CA GLY A 883 7.12 11.13 -43.24
C GLY A 883 7.21 9.77 -42.56
N GLU A 884 6.35 8.84 -42.95
CA GLU A 884 6.21 7.52 -42.31
C GLU A 884 7.56 6.77 -42.28
N ASP A 885 8.31 6.75 -43.38
CA ASP A 885 9.62 6.07 -43.47
C ASP A 885 10.66 6.71 -42.55
N ALA A 886 10.71 8.05 -42.50
CA ALA A 886 11.64 8.79 -41.65
C ALA A 886 11.26 8.70 -40.16
N ALA A 887 9.98 8.53 -39.84
CA ALA A 887 9.46 8.38 -38.52
C ALA A 887 9.52 6.92 -37.99
N ALA A 888 9.65 5.93 -38.90
CA ALA A 888 9.57 4.51 -38.52
C ALA A 888 10.52 4.08 -37.42
N PRO A 889 11.81 4.48 -37.35
CA PRO A 889 12.69 4.13 -36.23
C PRO A 889 12.20 4.69 -34.90
N LEU A 890 11.68 5.93 -34.88
CA LEU A 890 11.13 6.57 -33.69
C LEU A 890 9.83 5.90 -33.27
N CYS A 891 8.94 5.59 -34.21
CA CYS A 891 7.71 4.86 -33.92
C CYS A 891 8.01 3.49 -33.31
N ALA A 892 8.97 2.75 -33.85
CA ALA A 892 9.40 1.45 -33.32
C ALA A 892 9.94 1.57 -31.88
N ALA A 893 10.77 2.56 -31.60
CA ALA A 893 11.31 2.81 -30.25
C ALA A 893 10.24 3.22 -29.22
N LEU A 894 9.14 3.81 -29.69
CA LEU A 894 7.98 4.22 -28.87
C LEU A 894 6.87 3.16 -28.80
N ASP A 895 7.04 2.02 -29.47
CA ASP A 895 6.00 0.99 -29.67
C ASP A 895 4.72 1.58 -30.34
N TRP A 896 4.93 2.53 -31.27
CA TRP A 896 3.88 3.13 -32.07
C TRP A 896 3.80 2.45 -33.44
N GLU A 897 2.61 2.37 -33.99
CA GLU A 897 2.47 2.00 -35.40
C GLU A 897 3.14 3.04 -36.29
N PRO A 898 3.80 2.63 -37.41
CA PRO A 898 4.40 3.57 -38.33
C PRO A 898 3.40 4.62 -38.81
N THR A 899 3.74 5.89 -38.61
CA THR A 899 2.89 7.02 -39.02
C THR A 899 3.75 8.26 -39.24
N ALA A 900 3.30 9.16 -40.10
CA ALA A 900 3.89 10.49 -40.16
C ALA A 900 3.62 11.26 -38.85
N LEU A 901 4.57 12.09 -38.42
CA LEU A 901 4.47 12.86 -37.19
C LEU A 901 5.10 14.25 -37.32
N VAL A 902 4.75 15.12 -36.36
CA VAL A 902 5.31 16.48 -36.24
C VAL A 902 6.32 16.50 -35.11
N VAL A 903 7.50 17.07 -35.34
CA VAL A 903 8.48 17.38 -34.28
C VAL A 903 8.47 18.90 -34.08
N ALA A 904 8.17 19.31 -32.85
CA ALA A 904 8.14 20.71 -32.45
C ALA A 904 9.21 21.00 -31.40
N ARG A 905 10.01 22.04 -31.57
CA ARG A 905 10.81 22.64 -30.52
C ARG A 905 9.98 23.70 -29.82
N VAL A 906 9.74 23.50 -28.56
CA VAL A 906 8.89 24.36 -27.73
C VAL A 906 9.74 25.03 -26.66
N SER A 907 9.71 26.36 -26.62
CA SER A 907 10.40 27.17 -25.61
C SER A 907 9.98 26.76 -24.18
N ALA A 908 10.93 26.71 -23.27
CA ALA A 908 10.74 26.39 -21.85
C ALA A 908 11.45 27.45 -20.97
N THR A 909 11.10 28.70 -21.16
CA THR A 909 11.71 29.86 -20.49
C THR A 909 10.77 30.47 -19.44
N ALA A 910 11.26 31.52 -18.76
CA ALA A 910 10.44 32.33 -17.87
C ALA A 910 9.26 33.01 -18.59
N ALA A 911 9.34 33.19 -19.92
CA ALA A 911 8.26 33.73 -20.74
C ALA A 911 7.09 32.77 -20.92
N GLY A 912 7.32 31.47 -20.68
CA GLY A 912 6.30 30.43 -20.74
C GLY A 912 6.78 29.13 -21.38
N SER A 913 5.90 28.14 -21.39
CA SER A 913 6.07 26.88 -22.12
C SER A 913 4.70 26.36 -22.56
N ALA A 914 4.63 25.64 -23.67
CA ALA A 914 3.43 24.94 -24.11
C ALA A 914 3.55 23.44 -23.85
N LYS A 915 2.44 22.81 -23.48
CA LYS A 915 2.35 21.35 -23.38
C LYS A 915 2.25 20.73 -24.79
N PRO A 916 2.73 19.49 -25.01
CA PRO A 916 2.58 18.81 -26.31
C PRO A 916 1.12 18.78 -26.80
N SER A 917 0.16 18.58 -25.92
CA SER A 917 -1.27 18.60 -26.26
C SER A 917 -1.77 19.99 -26.69
N GLU A 918 -1.18 21.07 -26.18
CA GLU A 918 -1.52 22.44 -26.61
C GLU A 918 -0.95 22.75 -28.00
N VAL A 919 0.27 22.24 -28.26
CA VAL A 919 0.86 22.31 -29.61
C VAL A 919 0.01 21.54 -30.63
N ALA A 920 -0.46 20.35 -30.26
CA ALA A 920 -1.34 19.54 -31.13
C ALA A 920 -2.68 20.24 -31.41
N ARG A 921 -3.26 20.92 -30.42
CA ARG A 921 -4.47 21.76 -30.60
C ARG A 921 -4.18 22.97 -31.48
N ALA A 922 -3.06 23.65 -31.27
CA ALA A 922 -2.66 24.78 -32.11
C ALA A 922 -2.41 24.35 -33.57
N LEU A 923 -1.84 23.18 -33.81
CA LEU A 923 -1.72 22.58 -35.12
C LEU A 923 -3.11 22.36 -35.77
N GLY A 924 -4.13 22.15 -34.98
CA GLY A 924 -5.47 21.83 -35.52
C GLY A 924 -5.55 20.47 -36.18
N ILE A 925 -4.75 19.52 -35.69
CA ILE A 925 -4.80 18.10 -36.14
C ILE A 925 -6.21 17.57 -35.91
N TYR A 926 -6.83 17.98 -34.80
CA TYR A 926 -8.24 17.78 -34.48
C TYR A 926 -8.91 19.12 -34.27
N GLY A 927 -10.23 19.17 -34.41
CA GLY A 927 -10.99 20.42 -34.13
C GLY A 927 -10.75 20.92 -32.71
N PRO A 928 -11.01 22.20 -32.42
CA PRO A 928 -10.70 22.82 -31.13
C PRO A 928 -11.35 22.13 -29.93
N ASP A 929 -12.51 21.51 -30.14
CA ASP A 929 -13.29 20.78 -29.11
C ASP A 929 -13.31 19.27 -29.33
N ASP A 930 -12.47 18.74 -30.24
CA ASP A 930 -12.46 17.32 -30.55
C ASP A 930 -11.75 16.55 -29.41
N PRO A 931 -12.43 15.63 -28.70
CA PRO A 931 -11.83 14.86 -27.62
C PRO A 931 -10.62 14.04 -28.07
N ARG A 932 -10.51 13.73 -29.39
CA ARG A 932 -9.36 13.01 -29.94
C ARG A 932 -8.05 13.79 -29.87
N ALA A 933 -8.09 15.12 -29.65
CA ALA A 933 -6.87 15.89 -29.37
C ALA A 933 -6.19 15.44 -28.06
N VAL A 934 -6.95 14.86 -27.14
CA VAL A 934 -6.42 14.29 -25.90
C VAL A 934 -5.74 12.95 -26.14
N HIS A 935 -6.14 12.22 -27.19
CA HIS A 935 -5.62 10.90 -27.56
C HIS A 935 -4.48 10.95 -28.60
N ALA A 936 -4.01 12.13 -29.00
CA ALA A 936 -2.79 12.24 -29.80
C ALA A 936 -1.60 11.68 -29.00
N ARG A 937 -0.69 10.99 -29.70
CA ARG A 937 0.48 10.40 -29.06
C ARG A 937 1.60 11.44 -28.99
N TYR A 938 2.24 11.52 -27.84
CA TYR A 938 3.30 12.49 -27.55
C TYR A 938 4.56 11.78 -27.06
N ALA A 939 5.74 12.31 -27.42
CA ALA A 939 7.00 11.88 -26.83
C ALA A 939 7.96 13.07 -26.67
N ARG A 940 8.71 13.13 -25.57
CA ARG A 940 9.80 14.06 -25.39
C ARG A 940 11.06 13.49 -26.00
N LEU A 941 11.64 14.18 -26.99
CA LEU A 941 12.82 13.72 -27.71
C LEU A 941 14.10 14.30 -27.11
N ALA A 942 14.11 15.59 -26.72
CA ALA A 942 15.28 16.25 -26.19
C ALA A 942 14.91 17.37 -25.23
N LEU A 943 15.87 17.72 -24.32
CA LEU A 943 15.88 18.93 -23.51
C LEU A 943 17.03 19.81 -24.02
N VAL A 944 16.73 21.00 -24.49
CA VAL A 944 17.69 21.96 -25.07
C VAL A 944 18.22 22.91 -23.99
N GLY A 945 19.49 23.32 -24.08
CA GLY A 945 20.15 24.20 -23.11
C GLY A 945 20.97 23.48 -22.03
N LEU A 946 21.02 22.14 -22.11
CA LEU A 946 21.91 21.31 -21.29
C LEU A 946 23.10 20.82 -22.12
N ASP A 947 23.81 21.75 -22.77
CA ASP A 947 24.71 21.52 -23.93
C ASP A 947 25.94 20.64 -23.66
N ASP A 948 26.26 20.33 -22.39
CA ASP A 948 27.47 19.59 -22.05
C ASP A 948 27.31 18.04 -22.05
N VAL A 949 26.13 17.55 -22.30
CA VAL A 949 25.89 16.10 -22.39
C VAL A 949 25.38 15.77 -23.79
N ALA A 950 26.24 15.22 -24.63
CA ALA A 950 25.88 14.80 -25.98
C ALA A 950 24.62 13.91 -25.99
N PRO A 951 23.66 14.11 -26.88
CA PRO A 951 22.48 13.29 -26.95
C PRO A 951 22.89 11.86 -27.35
N ALA A 952 22.89 10.94 -26.38
CA ALA A 952 23.03 9.53 -26.69
C ALA A 952 21.65 8.92 -26.97
N ILE A 953 21.02 9.34 -28.05
CA ILE A 953 20.10 8.45 -28.77
C ILE A 953 21.03 7.38 -29.35
N ALA A 954 20.73 6.08 -29.16
CA ALA A 954 21.49 5.01 -29.77
C ALA A 954 21.68 5.34 -31.26
N PRO A 955 22.85 5.03 -31.88
CA PRO A 955 23.11 5.41 -33.27
C PRO A 955 21.97 5.04 -34.24
N GLU A 956 21.28 3.96 -33.98
CA GLU A 956 20.09 3.48 -34.72
C GLU A 956 18.81 4.32 -34.47
N HIS A 957 18.78 5.16 -33.42
CA HIS A 957 17.65 6.03 -33.09
C HIS A 957 18.02 7.52 -33.14
N ARG A 958 19.25 7.85 -33.59
CA ARG A 958 19.66 9.25 -33.82
C ARG A 958 18.93 9.76 -35.04
N LEU A 959 17.87 10.49 -34.80
CA LEU A 959 17.48 11.55 -35.73
C LEU A 959 18.55 12.62 -35.58
N ALA A 960 19.50 12.67 -36.54
CA ALA A 960 20.58 13.64 -36.47
C ALA A 960 19.97 15.05 -36.37
N ALA A 961 20.37 15.81 -35.38
CA ALA A 961 19.89 17.19 -35.19
C ALA A 961 20.12 18.06 -36.42
N ASP A 962 21.08 17.66 -37.27
CA ASP A 962 21.44 18.32 -38.53
C ASP A 962 20.74 17.74 -39.79
N SER A 963 19.97 16.66 -39.67
CA SER A 963 19.29 16.05 -40.83
C SER A 963 17.85 16.57 -41.02
N PHE A 964 17.36 17.44 -40.18
CA PHE A 964 16.09 18.13 -40.35
C PHE A 964 16.24 19.33 -41.29
N ALA A 965 16.57 19.10 -42.55
CA ALA A 965 16.38 20.13 -43.54
C ALA A 965 14.87 20.28 -43.79
N PRO A 966 14.36 21.51 -43.89
CA PRO A 966 12.95 21.73 -44.14
C PRO A 966 12.54 21.00 -45.43
N THR A 967 11.61 20.06 -45.28
CA THR A 967 11.16 19.17 -46.37
C THR A 967 10.33 19.92 -47.44
N LEU A 968 10.04 21.21 -47.24
CA LEU A 968 9.31 22.03 -48.18
C LEU A 968 10.02 23.40 -48.33
N ALA A 969 10.48 23.73 -49.53
CA ALA A 969 10.97 25.05 -49.82
C ALA A 969 9.82 26.08 -49.75
N PRO A 970 10.10 27.35 -49.33
CA PRO A 970 9.08 28.38 -49.17
C PRO A 970 8.22 28.63 -50.43
N GLU A 971 8.72 28.31 -51.61
CA GLU A 971 8.05 28.50 -52.89
C GLU A 971 6.94 27.49 -53.19
N GLN A 972 6.87 26.35 -52.47
CA GLN A 972 5.79 25.38 -52.66
C GLN A 972 4.54 25.67 -51.80
N LEU A 973 4.58 26.71 -50.97
CA LEU A 973 3.52 27.09 -50.01
C LEU A 973 2.48 28.04 -50.61
N VAL A 974 2.65 28.56 -51.84
CA VAL A 974 1.83 29.67 -52.40
C VAL A 974 0.63 29.21 -53.24
N ALA A 975 0.42 27.90 -53.48
CA ALA A 975 -0.64 27.45 -54.33
C ALA A 975 -1.72 26.65 -53.59
N ALA A 976 -2.46 27.27 -52.68
CA ALA A 976 -3.79 26.77 -52.25
C ALA A 976 -4.58 27.91 -51.56
N ASP A 977 -4.99 28.88 -52.36
CA ASP A 977 -6.03 29.81 -51.98
C ASP A 977 -7.40 29.14 -52.02
N GLN A 978 -8.04 29.00 -50.87
CA GLN A 978 -9.44 29.38 -50.63
C GLN A 978 -9.75 29.42 -49.11
N PRO A 979 -10.45 30.48 -48.65
CA PRO A 979 -10.56 30.79 -47.24
C PRO A 979 -11.69 30.02 -46.55
N PHE A 980 -11.35 29.35 -45.50
CA PHE A 980 -12.30 28.68 -44.57
C PHE A 980 -12.96 29.65 -43.55
N ALA A 981 -12.74 30.97 -43.72
CA ALA A 981 -13.26 32.02 -42.85
C ALA A 981 -14.68 32.49 -43.14
N ALA A 982 -15.40 31.89 -44.10
CA ALA A 982 -16.73 32.35 -44.50
C ALA A 982 -17.92 31.44 -44.16
N ARG A 983 -17.72 30.45 -43.23
CA ARG A 983 -18.84 29.61 -42.78
C ARG A 983 -19.13 29.63 -41.29
N ALA A 984 -18.45 30.45 -40.49
CA ALA A 984 -18.70 30.56 -39.04
C ALA A 984 -19.49 31.80 -38.62
N SER A 985 -20.00 32.61 -39.53
CA SER A 985 -20.76 33.85 -39.20
C SER A 985 -22.21 33.90 -39.68
N SER A 986 -22.85 32.75 -40.01
CA SER A 986 -24.26 32.74 -40.37
C SER A 986 -25.12 31.64 -39.69
N ALA A 987 -24.80 31.27 -38.45
CA ALA A 987 -25.64 30.35 -37.68
C ALA A 987 -25.63 30.71 -36.17
N ILE A 988 -25.82 32.00 -35.87
CA ILE A 988 -26.35 32.41 -34.56
C ILE A 988 -27.47 33.40 -34.84
N SER A 989 -28.65 32.90 -35.08
CA SER A 989 -29.89 33.60 -34.97
C SER A 989 -30.83 32.77 -34.10
N SER A 990 -30.99 33.27 -32.91
CA SER A 990 -32.15 33.14 -32.02
C SER A 990 -33.12 31.94 -32.27
N ASN A 991 -33.14 31.00 -31.31
CA ASN A 991 -34.43 30.55 -30.79
C ASN A 991 -34.30 30.01 -29.35
N ASP A 992 -35.07 30.65 -28.52
CA ASP A 992 -35.56 30.34 -27.20
C ASP A 992 -35.46 28.86 -26.75
N ILE A 993 -34.77 28.57 -25.66
CA ILE A 993 -35.21 27.57 -24.69
C ILE A 993 -35.11 28.19 -23.30
N ALA A 994 -36.29 28.47 -22.75
CA ALA A 994 -36.48 28.86 -21.37
C ALA A 994 -35.95 27.78 -20.42
N LEU A 995 -35.03 28.13 -19.55
CA LEU A 995 -34.65 27.35 -18.40
C LEU A 995 -35.55 27.74 -17.23
N ASP A 996 -36.47 26.85 -16.93
CA ASP A 996 -37.32 26.87 -15.75
C ASP A 996 -36.43 26.68 -14.48
N ARG A 997 -36.33 27.76 -13.71
CA ARG A 997 -35.84 27.74 -12.34
C ARG A 997 -36.99 27.36 -11.42
N ALA A 998 -36.94 26.18 -10.87
CA ALA A 998 -37.76 25.82 -9.73
C ALA A 998 -36.88 25.47 -8.53
N SER A 999 -36.76 26.45 -7.67
CA SER A 999 -36.75 26.43 -6.22
C SER A 999 -36.30 25.18 -5.46
N SER A 1000 -35.15 25.33 -4.83
CA SER A 1000 -34.79 24.64 -3.59
C SER A 1000 -35.59 25.18 -2.43
N SER A 1001 -36.33 24.36 -1.71
CA SER A 1001 -36.50 24.51 -0.26
C SER A 1001 -37.08 23.22 0.34
N SER A 1002 -36.46 22.79 1.41
CA SER A 1002 -36.98 21.95 2.51
C SER A 1002 -37.29 20.47 2.21
N LEU A 1003 -36.43 19.58 2.63
CA LEU A 1003 -36.54 18.77 3.86
C LEU A 1003 -35.26 17.94 4.06
#